data_da2dcc96ecccd8dc44c70ca912693f26
#
_entry.id   da2dcc96ecccd8dc44c70ca912693f26
#
_cell.length_a   1.000
_cell.length_b   1.000
_cell.length_c   1.000
_cell.angle_alpha   90.00
_cell.angle_beta   90.00
_cell.angle_gamma   90.00
#
_symmetry.space_group_name_H-M   'P 1'
#
loop_
_entity.id
_entity.type
_entity.pdbx_description
1 polymer ?
#
loop_
_entity_poly.entity_id
_entity_poly.type
_entity_poly.pdbx_seq_one_letter_code
_entity_poly.pdbx_strand_id
1 'polypeptide(L)'
;MLTADIRRIAPQTPAAPAPDRAPEWVAAGTPEPLRAGLIEALGKDRVLTRALDLVKYASDASPYRLIPRAVAMPHDTDDVVKLVRWASRTRTPLVFRAGGTSLNGQSQTDSVLVDVRQHWQRVRVLDGGARVRAQPGMLLGHVNRLLARYGRKLGPDPASSDIACVGGVIANNSGGMRCGTWADPYSTVSSMTLVLASGAVIDTAAPDAEERFASAAPELANGLERIRDELRADRELSERVASKFKIKNTMGYRLCAFLDADRPLEIFRRLVVGSEGTLAFVAEAVLDTVPFGRHASVALVPFEDIDAAADAVAPLVAAGASATELMVAPTLIAAAHNMPGTPERWKTLRPESAAVLVEFRADDPDSLDAPEQAALEILAGRAVIDEPRFTRDRDEIEMLWHVREGMHGLLAAVRPSGAALIVEDVCVRPERVAEAAKDLQAVLGKHGFLPGLAGHASAGNLHFMLMLDFGKPEDLERYDALIHDLADMIVGKYDGSLKAEHGTGMNMAPFVEREWGPKATELMWQIKQLADPEGILGPGIVLNREPGVHLRNLKSTPEIEEVATKCIECGFCEPVCPSRNVTTTPRQRIAVRREMARQPPDSPVRQALLEQYEYEAIQTCAADGSCAAACPVAIDTGKLVKALRVRQHRAPATRAGALAANHFGALERVARAALRLGGGLAARASRRALPAAAPSQLPFTVREGAAAVYLPACLNRIFGNGRDSAVHPTVPEALVAVSRRAGRPVWIPSDVAGHCCGTPWSSKGYTTGQQLMAGRVASALHRWSDGGRLPVVIDASSCAYGLLDEVGADGIEVLDSIAWVHDHLLDHLEVRHRLGTVVVHPNCSGTHLGLSSKLAAIAARLADEVEIPAATGCCGMAGDRGWLHPELPASALRNVARELDGRSFDACVSSNRTCELALEQVTGRRYSSFVIALEEATRD
;
A
#
# COMPACT_ATOMS: atom_id res chain seq x y z
N MET A 1 9.86 -32.01 -11.74
CA MET A 1 8.57 -31.50 -11.27
C MET A 1 7.49 -32.53 -11.57
N LEU A 2 6.93 -33.15 -10.54
CA LEU A 2 5.76 -34.02 -10.66
C LEU A 2 4.59 -33.10 -11.03
N THR A 3 4.11 -33.24 -12.23
CA THR A 3 3.25 -32.35 -13.01
C THR A 3 2.08 -31.77 -12.21
N ALA A 4 2.19 -30.49 -11.89
CA ALA A 4 1.05 -29.68 -11.48
C ALA A 4 0.04 -29.61 -12.64
N ASP A 5 -1.23 -29.86 -12.36
CA ASP A 5 -2.28 -29.78 -13.37
C ASP A 5 -2.97 -28.41 -13.28
N ILE A 6 -2.60 -27.51 -14.17
CA ILE A 6 -3.10 -26.15 -14.23
C ILE A 6 -4.62 -26.08 -14.44
N ARG A 7 -5.23 -27.07 -15.07
CA ARG A 7 -6.69 -27.09 -15.30
C ARG A 7 -7.47 -27.16 -13.99
N ARG A 8 -6.86 -27.72 -12.93
CA ARG A 8 -7.47 -27.86 -11.62
C ARG A 8 -7.59 -26.55 -10.85
N ILE A 9 -6.87 -25.51 -11.25
CA ILE A 9 -6.94 -24.18 -10.62
C ILE A 9 -7.94 -23.25 -11.30
N ALA A 10 -8.60 -23.68 -12.37
CA ALA A 10 -9.65 -22.88 -13.00
C ALA A 10 -10.72 -22.48 -11.95
N PRO A 11 -11.28 -21.27 -12.02
CA PRO A 11 -12.41 -20.89 -11.16
C PRO A 11 -13.55 -21.89 -11.32
N GLN A 12 -14.15 -22.30 -10.21
CA GLN A 12 -15.25 -23.27 -10.20
C GLN A 12 -16.63 -22.60 -10.35
N THR A 13 -16.69 -21.30 -10.20
CA THR A 13 -17.92 -20.50 -10.37
C THR A 13 -18.33 -20.51 -11.86
N PRO A 14 -19.62 -20.71 -12.18
CA PRO A 14 -20.12 -20.52 -13.54
C PRO A 14 -19.77 -19.12 -14.06
N ALA A 15 -19.44 -19.01 -15.33
CA ALA A 15 -19.25 -17.71 -15.96
C ALA A 15 -20.55 -16.91 -15.86
N ALA A 16 -20.51 -15.78 -15.16
CA ALA A 16 -21.64 -14.86 -15.15
C ALA A 16 -21.67 -14.07 -16.45
N PRO A 17 -22.85 -13.68 -16.94
CA PRO A 17 -22.95 -12.65 -17.97
C PRO A 17 -22.20 -11.41 -17.49
N ALA A 18 -21.19 -10.98 -18.24
CA ALA A 18 -20.36 -9.85 -17.87
C ALA A 18 -20.13 -8.97 -19.12
N PRO A 19 -20.72 -7.76 -19.17
CA PRO A 19 -20.56 -6.86 -20.29
C PRO A 19 -19.11 -6.35 -20.43
N ASP A 20 -18.35 -6.36 -19.32
CA ASP A 20 -16.95 -5.96 -19.23
C ASP A 20 -15.96 -7.12 -19.46
N ARG A 21 -16.40 -8.26 -19.97
CA ARG A 21 -15.56 -9.40 -20.31
C ARG A 21 -14.51 -9.03 -21.35
N ALA A 22 -13.27 -9.53 -21.14
CA ALA A 22 -12.20 -9.35 -22.11
C ALA A 22 -12.53 -9.97 -23.46
N PRO A 23 -12.37 -9.23 -24.57
CA PRO A 23 -12.63 -9.73 -25.92
C PRO A 23 -11.56 -10.77 -26.34
N GLU A 24 -11.89 -11.60 -27.31
CA GLU A 24 -11.06 -12.76 -27.73
C GLU A 24 -9.65 -12.38 -28.18
N TRP A 25 -9.47 -11.19 -28.79
CA TRP A 25 -8.15 -10.74 -29.22
C TRP A 25 -7.10 -10.70 -28.07
N VAL A 26 -7.55 -10.53 -26.82
CA VAL A 26 -6.68 -10.50 -25.64
C VAL A 26 -5.89 -11.81 -25.48
N ALA A 27 -6.42 -12.94 -25.94
CA ALA A 27 -5.73 -14.23 -25.88
C ALA A 27 -4.38 -14.22 -26.62
N ALA A 28 -4.33 -13.50 -27.75
CA ALA A 28 -3.11 -13.33 -28.55
C ALA A 28 -2.15 -12.26 -27.97
N GLY A 29 -2.62 -11.45 -27.01
CA GLY A 29 -1.89 -10.31 -26.47
C GLY A 29 -1.96 -9.08 -27.36
N THR A 30 -1.02 -8.14 -27.16
CA THR A 30 -0.97 -6.86 -27.90
C THR A 30 -1.00 -7.08 -29.41
N PRO A 31 -1.97 -6.45 -30.14
CA PRO A 31 -2.10 -6.63 -31.58
C PRO A 31 -0.99 -5.92 -32.37
N GLU A 32 -0.73 -6.42 -33.58
CA GLU A 32 0.10 -5.71 -34.55
C GLU A 32 -0.75 -4.63 -35.28
N PRO A 33 -0.14 -3.51 -35.72
CA PRO A 33 1.28 -3.17 -35.67
C PRO A 33 1.74 -2.51 -34.34
N LEU A 34 0.84 -2.34 -33.39
CA LEU A 34 1.09 -1.66 -32.12
C LEU A 34 2.27 -2.27 -31.36
N ARG A 35 2.30 -3.62 -31.29
CA ARG A 35 3.36 -4.36 -30.63
C ARG A 35 4.74 -4.08 -31.22
N ALA A 36 4.87 -4.19 -32.53
CA ALA A 36 6.13 -3.95 -33.22
C ALA A 36 6.63 -2.51 -33.00
N GLY A 37 5.73 -1.52 -33.15
CA GLY A 37 6.07 -0.11 -33.01
C GLY A 37 6.53 0.26 -31.59
N LEU A 38 5.86 -0.29 -30.54
CA LEU A 38 6.29 -0.06 -29.15
C LEU A 38 7.62 -0.74 -28.83
N ILE A 39 7.85 -1.96 -29.33
CA ILE A 39 9.14 -2.68 -29.14
C ILE A 39 10.26 -1.95 -29.87
N GLU A 40 10.02 -1.40 -31.04
CA GLU A 40 10.99 -0.57 -31.78
C GLU A 40 11.33 0.71 -31.00
N ALA A 41 10.30 1.37 -30.45
CA ALA A 41 10.50 2.63 -29.73
C ALA A 41 11.24 2.46 -28.38
N LEU A 42 10.90 1.41 -27.61
CA LEU A 42 11.35 1.24 -26.21
C LEU A 42 12.26 0.04 -25.97
N GLY A 43 12.22 -0.98 -26.82
CA GLY A 43 12.80 -2.30 -26.57
C GLY A 43 11.84 -3.27 -25.90
N LYS A 44 12.03 -4.57 -26.15
CA LYS A 44 11.13 -5.66 -25.73
C LYS A 44 10.92 -5.70 -24.22
N ASP A 45 11.96 -5.45 -23.44
CA ASP A 45 11.94 -5.58 -21.98
C ASP A 45 11.15 -4.45 -21.28
N ARG A 46 10.74 -3.42 -22.03
CA ARG A 46 9.97 -2.28 -21.55
C ARG A 46 8.51 -2.28 -22.01
N VAL A 47 8.06 -3.38 -22.65
CA VAL A 47 6.69 -3.49 -23.16
C VAL A 47 6.09 -4.82 -22.73
N LEU A 48 5.01 -4.76 -21.96
CA LEU A 48 4.24 -5.93 -21.58
C LEU A 48 3.12 -6.16 -22.58
N THR A 49 3.03 -7.38 -23.12
CA THR A 49 2.19 -7.66 -24.29
C THR A 49 1.35 -8.93 -24.20
N ARG A 50 1.54 -9.75 -23.15
CA ARG A 50 0.83 -11.03 -23.00
C ARG A 50 -0.59 -10.82 -22.46
N ALA A 51 -1.50 -11.76 -22.68
CA ALA A 51 -2.87 -11.71 -22.19
C ALA A 51 -2.96 -11.35 -20.69
N LEU A 52 -2.19 -12.03 -19.84
CA LEU A 52 -2.16 -11.77 -18.41
C LEU A 52 -1.65 -10.35 -18.10
N ASP A 53 -0.66 -9.87 -18.85
CA ASP A 53 -0.11 -8.53 -18.67
C ASP A 53 -1.16 -7.44 -18.94
N LEU A 54 -2.00 -7.60 -19.96
CA LEU A 54 -3.07 -6.66 -20.27
C LEU A 54 -4.17 -6.71 -19.21
N VAL A 55 -4.61 -7.90 -18.85
CA VAL A 55 -5.69 -8.11 -17.87
C VAL A 55 -5.33 -7.64 -16.48
N LYS A 56 -4.08 -7.85 -16.01
CA LYS A 56 -3.66 -7.41 -14.67
C LYS A 56 -3.66 -5.89 -14.48
N TYR A 57 -3.68 -5.13 -15.58
CA TYR A 57 -3.77 -3.66 -15.58
C TYR A 57 -5.16 -3.12 -15.95
N ALA A 58 -6.12 -4.00 -16.22
CA ALA A 58 -7.45 -3.60 -16.70
C ALA A 58 -8.30 -2.88 -15.65
N SER A 59 -7.95 -2.93 -14.37
CA SER A 59 -8.70 -2.26 -13.31
C SER A 59 -7.77 -1.60 -12.27
N ASP A 60 -8.32 -0.64 -11.55
CA ASP A 60 -7.72 0.07 -10.41
C ASP A 60 -8.76 0.24 -9.29
N ALA A 61 -8.59 1.22 -8.41
CA ALA A 61 -9.52 1.48 -7.32
C ALA A 61 -10.86 2.10 -7.80
N SER A 62 -10.90 2.63 -9.02
CA SER A 62 -12.11 3.23 -9.59
C SER A 62 -13.17 2.18 -9.99
N PRO A 63 -14.42 2.58 -10.24
CA PRO A 63 -15.46 1.68 -10.75
C PRO A 63 -15.25 1.26 -12.21
N TYR A 64 -14.22 1.75 -12.89
CA TYR A 64 -13.98 1.53 -14.31
C TYR A 64 -13.10 0.32 -14.59
N ARG A 65 -13.32 -0.28 -15.76
CA ARG A 65 -12.49 -1.36 -16.27
C ARG A 65 -12.30 -1.22 -17.78
N LEU A 66 -11.05 -0.93 -18.15
CA LEU A 66 -10.62 -0.89 -19.56
C LEU A 66 -9.37 -1.77 -19.73
N ILE A 67 -9.37 -2.61 -20.75
CA ILE A 67 -8.23 -3.49 -21.02
C ILE A 67 -7.27 -2.75 -21.95
N PRO A 68 -6.06 -2.39 -21.47
CA PRO A 68 -5.09 -1.73 -22.31
C PRO A 68 -4.64 -2.66 -23.45
N ARG A 69 -4.36 -2.11 -24.62
CA ARG A 69 -3.81 -2.87 -25.76
C ARG A 69 -2.33 -3.19 -25.56
N ALA A 70 -1.63 -2.38 -24.79
CA ALA A 70 -0.23 -2.61 -24.36
C ALA A 70 0.04 -1.89 -23.05
N VAL A 71 1.07 -2.35 -22.31
CA VAL A 71 1.59 -1.62 -21.14
C VAL A 71 3.06 -1.29 -21.39
N ALA A 72 3.40 0.00 -21.40
CA ALA A 72 4.76 0.50 -21.51
C ALA A 72 5.35 0.77 -20.12
N MET A 73 6.61 0.44 -19.92
CA MET A 73 7.34 0.59 -18.65
C MET A 73 8.65 1.36 -18.90
N PRO A 74 8.58 2.67 -19.15
CA PRO A 74 9.78 3.48 -19.41
C PRO A 74 10.69 3.49 -18.17
N HIS A 75 12.02 3.42 -18.39
CA HIS A 75 12.99 3.37 -17.30
C HIS A 75 13.49 4.75 -16.89
N ASP A 76 13.47 5.70 -17.79
CA ASP A 76 14.00 7.05 -17.61
C ASP A 76 13.28 8.06 -18.51
N THR A 77 13.71 9.32 -18.43
CA THR A 77 13.13 10.43 -19.18
C THR A 77 13.29 10.24 -20.68
N ASP A 78 14.40 9.66 -21.15
CA ASP A 78 14.64 9.44 -22.58
C ASP A 78 13.66 8.40 -23.15
N ASP A 79 13.32 7.37 -22.40
CA ASP A 79 12.30 6.42 -22.81
C ASP A 79 10.92 7.08 -22.93
N VAL A 80 10.55 7.97 -22.00
CA VAL A 80 9.29 8.73 -22.07
C VAL A 80 9.30 9.64 -23.30
N VAL A 81 10.41 10.33 -23.60
CA VAL A 81 10.55 11.15 -24.80
C VAL A 81 10.35 10.34 -26.08
N LYS A 82 10.98 9.14 -26.17
CA LYS A 82 10.80 8.23 -27.31
C LYS A 82 9.35 7.80 -27.44
N LEU A 83 8.73 7.42 -26.31
CA LEU A 83 7.35 6.96 -26.28
C LEU A 83 6.36 8.06 -26.70
N VAL A 84 6.50 9.26 -26.17
CA VAL A 84 5.63 10.40 -26.51
C VAL A 84 5.78 10.79 -27.98
N ARG A 85 7.02 10.88 -28.51
CA ARG A 85 7.26 11.14 -29.92
C ARG A 85 6.71 10.05 -30.83
N TRP A 86 6.80 8.78 -30.44
CA TRP A 86 6.19 7.68 -31.15
C TRP A 86 4.65 7.81 -31.14
N ALA A 87 4.07 8.07 -29.98
CA ALA A 87 2.64 8.26 -29.80
C ALA A 87 2.07 9.41 -30.63
N SER A 88 2.79 10.55 -30.66
CA SER A 88 2.42 11.71 -31.49
C SER A 88 2.40 11.35 -32.98
N ARG A 89 3.44 10.66 -33.50
CA ARG A 89 3.48 10.24 -34.93
C ARG A 89 2.38 9.25 -35.29
N THR A 90 2.02 8.36 -34.37
CA THR A 90 1.03 7.29 -34.61
C THR A 90 -0.37 7.68 -34.16
N ARG A 91 -0.52 8.85 -33.50
CA ARG A 91 -1.76 9.29 -32.84
C ARG A 91 -2.31 8.25 -31.88
N THR A 92 -1.42 7.62 -31.14
CA THR A 92 -1.78 6.56 -30.17
C THR A 92 -1.92 7.16 -28.78
N PRO A 93 -3.07 7.09 -28.12
CA PRO A 93 -3.26 7.61 -26.78
C PRO A 93 -2.39 6.91 -25.73
N LEU A 94 -1.84 7.69 -24.81
CA LEU A 94 -1.09 7.26 -23.65
C LEU A 94 -1.81 7.68 -22.37
N VAL A 95 -1.92 6.78 -21.40
CA VAL A 95 -2.40 7.11 -20.05
C VAL A 95 -1.35 6.68 -19.05
N PHE A 96 -0.87 7.63 -18.24
CA PHE A 96 0.12 7.36 -17.21
C PHE A 96 -0.53 6.79 -15.96
N ARG A 97 0.13 5.78 -15.36
CA ARG A 97 -0.32 5.14 -14.13
C ARG A 97 0.83 4.99 -13.16
N ALA A 98 0.64 5.51 -11.96
CA ALA A 98 1.55 5.32 -10.84
C ALA A 98 0.95 4.27 -9.86
N GLY A 99 0.45 4.63 -8.68
CA GLY A 99 -0.11 3.69 -7.70
C GLY A 99 -1.39 2.97 -8.12
N GLY A 100 -2.14 3.52 -9.08
CA GLY A 100 -3.47 2.99 -9.46
C GLY A 100 -4.46 3.08 -8.30
N THR A 101 -4.42 4.18 -7.56
CA THR A 101 -5.30 4.52 -6.44
C THR A 101 -6.42 5.47 -6.85
N SER A 102 -6.49 5.81 -8.13
CA SER A 102 -7.52 6.67 -8.71
C SER A 102 -8.92 6.13 -8.46
N LEU A 103 -9.87 7.02 -8.15
CA LEU A 103 -11.27 6.67 -7.89
C LEU A 103 -12.21 7.02 -9.04
N ASN A 104 -11.75 7.83 -10.00
CA ASN A 104 -12.58 8.35 -11.09
C ASN A 104 -12.11 7.92 -12.50
N GLY A 105 -11.25 6.89 -12.58
CA GLY A 105 -10.81 6.31 -13.85
C GLY A 105 -9.66 7.03 -14.54
N GLN A 106 -8.94 7.94 -13.86
CA GLN A 106 -7.82 8.71 -14.41
C GLN A 106 -6.70 7.83 -14.96
N SER A 107 -6.50 6.64 -14.40
CA SER A 107 -5.41 5.73 -14.76
C SER A 107 -5.87 4.50 -15.55
N GLN A 108 -6.97 4.62 -16.31
CA GLN A 108 -7.54 3.56 -17.12
C GLN A 108 -7.54 3.93 -18.61
N THR A 109 -7.30 2.95 -19.47
CA THR A 109 -7.33 3.14 -20.93
C THR A 109 -7.54 1.83 -21.68
N ASP A 110 -8.12 1.89 -22.85
CA ASP A 110 -8.16 0.83 -23.85
C ASP A 110 -7.08 0.98 -24.94
N SER A 111 -6.11 1.90 -24.73
CA SER A 111 -4.97 2.14 -25.63
C SER A 111 -3.65 1.70 -24.95
N VAL A 112 -2.67 2.56 -24.80
CA VAL A 112 -1.38 2.27 -24.17
C VAL A 112 -1.34 2.82 -22.75
N LEU A 113 -1.23 1.93 -21.78
CA LEU A 113 -1.00 2.30 -20.38
C LEU A 113 0.50 2.43 -20.12
N VAL A 114 0.91 3.49 -19.41
CA VAL A 114 2.32 3.76 -19.09
C VAL A 114 2.53 3.63 -17.57
N ASP A 115 3.11 2.50 -17.14
CA ASP A 115 3.41 2.26 -15.72
C ASP A 115 4.77 2.87 -15.33
N VAL A 116 4.74 3.79 -14.36
CA VAL A 116 5.95 4.49 -13.86
C VAL A 116 6.37 4.05 -12.45
N ARG A 117 5.76 3.03 -11.86
CA ARG A 117 6.05 2.61 -10.48
C ARG A 117 7.42 1.97 -10.30
N GLN A 118 7.84 1.13 -11.23
CA GLN A 118 8.96 0.21 -11.00
C GLN A 118 10.32 0.90 -11.07
N HIS A 119 10.52 1.85 -11.96
CA HIS A 119 11.82 2.45 -12.27
C HIS A 119 12.00 3.87 -11.76
N TRP A 120 10.92 4.58 -11.47
CA TRP A 120 10.88 5.98 -11.09
C TRP A 120 10.79 6.18 -9.56
N GLN A 121 11.76 5.63 -8.81
CA GLN A 121 11.71 5.58 -7.34
C GLN A 121 12.89 6.31 -6.67
N ARG A 122 13.52 7.29 -7.33
CA ARG A 122 14.56 8.07 -6.70
C ARG A 122 13.94 9.15 -5.81
N VAL A 123 14.55 9.35 -4.65
CA VAL A 123 14.19 10.41 -3.70
C VAL A 123 15.45 10.96 -3.07
N ARG A 124 15.48 12.27 -2.84
CA ARG A 124 16.57 12.96 -2.15
C ARG A 124 16.00 14.05 -1.26
N VAL A 125 16.30 13.98 0.02
CA VAL A 125 16.01 15.05 0.98
C VAL A 125 17.00 16.19 0.78
N LEU A 126 16.49 17.40 0.75
CA LEU A 126 17.26 18.63 0.51
C LEU A 126 17.10 19.58 1.71
N ASP A 127 18.05 20.48 1.88
CA ASP A 127 18.01 21.62 2.81
C ASP A 127 17.61 21.22 4.23
N GLY A 128 18.22 20.16 4.77
CA GLY A 128 17.92 19.69 6.12
C GLY A 128 16.46 19.22 6.32
N GLY A 129 15.82 18.75 5.27
CA GLY A 129 14.43 18.29 5.30
C GLY A 129 13.39 19.32 4.85
N ALA A 130 13.78 20.58 4.62
CA ALA A 130 12.85 21.62 4.19
C ALA A 130 12.27 21.38 2.79
N ARG A 131 13.00 20.66 1.94
CA ARG A 131 12.54 20.26 0.61
C ARG A 131 12.91 18.80 0.32
N VAL A 132 12.18 18.21 -0.62
CA VAL A 132 12.47 16.86 -1.13
C VAL A 132 12.33 16.84 -2.64
N ARG A 133 13.28 16.19 -3.29
CA ARG A 133 13.25 15.89 -4.72
C ARG A 133 12.82 14.44 -4.89
N ALA A 134 11.77 14.17 -5.67
CA ALA A 134 11.23 12.84 -5.84
C ALA A 134 10.77 12.56 -7.26
N GLN A 135 10.94 11.30 -7.69
CA GLN A 135 10.42 10.80 -8.96
C GLN A 135 8.98 10.29 -8.81
N PRO A 136 8.19 10.24 -9.90
CA PRO A 136 6.75 10.00 -9.86
C PRO A 136 6.34 8.63 -9.32
N GLY A 137 7.16 7.61 -9.40
CA GLY A 137 6.87 6.26 -8.88
C GLY A 137 7.22 6.06 -7.40
N MET A 138 7.77 7.07 -6.73
CA MET A 138 8.09 7.00 -5.29
C MET A 138 6.82 7.09 -4.45
N LEU A 139 6.68 6.20 -3.46
CA LEU A 139 5.55 6.19 -2.53
C LEU A 139 5.59 7.40 -1.60
N LEU A 140 4.45 8.06 -1.40
CA LEU A 140 4.30 9.20 -0.50
C LEU A 140 4.67 8.84 0.94
N GLY A 141 4.14 7.72 1.45
CA GLY A 141 4.46 7.23 2.80
C GLY A 141 5.96 6.91 3.00
N HIS A 142 6.65 6.44 1.96
CA HIS A 142 8.11 6.24 2.02
C HIS A 142 8.85 7.57 2.18
N VAL A 143 8.47 8.60 1.41
CA VAL A 143 9.06 9.95 1.54
C VAL A 143 8.82 10.49 2.96
N ASN A 144 7.62 10.34 3.50
CA ASN A 144 7.29 10.79 4.86
C ASN A 144 8.12 10.06 5.94
N ARG A 145 8.36 8.76 5.80
CA ARG A 145 9.27 8.03 6.70
C ARG A 145 10.71 8.58 6.65
N LEU A 146 11.20 8.96 5.48
CA LEU A 146 12.53 9.60 5.36
C LEU A 146 12.56 11.01 5.99
N LEU A 147 11.46 11.76 5.93
CA LEU A 147 11.35 13.11 6.47
C LEU A 147 11.13 13.13 7.99
N ALA A 148 10.59 12.05 8.57
CA ALA A 148 10.26 11.96 9.99
C ALA A 148 11.44 12.29 10.92
N ARG A 149 12.67 11.89 10.57
CA ARG A 149 13.90 12.23 11.33
C ARG A 149 14.20 13.72 11.35
N TYR A 150 13.64 14.50 10.43
CA TYR A 150 13.76 15.96 10.38
C TYR A 150 12.56 16.66 11.05
N GLY A 151 11.61 15.92 11.65
CA GLY A 151 10.36 16.46 12.19
C GLY A 151 9.45 17.06 11.12
N ARG A 152 9.50 16.53 9.90
CA ARG A 152 8.77 17.06 8.72
C ARG A 152 8.05 15.99 7.95
N LYS A 153 7.07 16.41 7.15
CA LYS A 153 6.36 15.56 6.18
C LYS A 153 6.08 16.32 4.88
N LEU A 154 5.63 15.63 3.85
CA LEU A 154 4.96 16.26 2.71
C LEU A 154 3.62 16.84 3.14
N GLY A 155 3.21 17.94 2.52
CA GLY A 155 1.94 18.60 2.83
C GLY A 155 0.73 17.68 2.62
N PRO A 156 0.53 17.09 1.43
CA PRO A 156 -0.58 16.18 1.17
C PRO A 156 -0.48 14.90 2.02
N ASP A 157 -1.61 14.51 2.59
CA ASP A 157 -1.72 13.31 3.45
C ASP A 157 -3.02 12.52 3.19
N PRO A 158 -3.27 12.09 1.95
CA PRO A 158 -4.44 11.28 1.64
C PRO A 158 -4.40 9.95 2.39
N ALA A 159 -5.55 9.37 2.70
CA ALA A 159 -5.67 8.06 3.34
C ALA A 159 -4.91 6.94 2.59
N SER A 160 -4.64 7.14 1.31
CA SER A 160 -3.84 6.26 0.46
C SER A 160 -2.32 6.52 0.51
N SER A 161 -1.79 7.28 1.46
CA SER A 161 -0.38 7.72 1.51
C SER A 161 0.63 6.58 1.37
N ASP A 162 0.35 5.40 1.91
CA ASP A 162 1.25 4.25 1.85
C ASP A 162 1.28 3.56 0.47
N ILE A 163 0.33 3.88 -0.41
CA ILE A 163 0.21 3.26 -1.74
C ILE A 163 0.19 4.26 -2.88
N ALA A 164 -0.17 5.50 -2.62
CA ALA A 164 -0.11 6.58 -3.60
C ALA A 164 1.34 6.96 -3.90
N CYS A 165 1.61 7.20 -5.18
CA CYS A 165 2.93 7.67 -5.62
C CYS A 165 2.94 9.18 -5.80
N VAL A 166 4.10 9.82 -5.59
CA VAL A 166 4.30 11.27 -5.69
C VAL A 166 3.77 11.82 -7.01
N GLY A 167 4.02 11.15 -8.15
CA GLY A 167 3.51 11.60 -9.45
C GLY A 167 1.99 11.60 -9.54
N GLY A 168 1.31 10.59 -8.97
CA GLY A 168 -0.15 10.55 -8.90
C GLY A 168 -0.71 11.63 -7.97
N VAL A 169 -0.04 11.86 -6.84
CA VAL A 169 -0.41 12.91 -5.88
C VAL A 169 -0.33 14.30 -6.52
N ILE A 170 0.72 14.57 -7.31
CA ILE A 170 0.86 15.83 -8.06
C ILE A 170 -0.18 15.92 -9.17
N ALA A 171 -0.31 14.87 -9.99
CA ALA A 171 -1.22 14.85 -11.14
C ALA A 171 -2.68 15.04 -10.73
N ASN A 172 -3.08 14.55 -9.57
CA ASN A 172 -4.43 14.66 -9.04
C ASN A 172 -4.63 15.88 -8.12
N ASN A 173 -3.58 16.59 -7.74
CA ASN A 173 -3.58 17.56 -6.65
C ASN A 173 -4.21 16.96 -5.37
N SER A 174 -3.77 15.76 -4.99
CA SER A 174 -4.36 15.04 -3.86
C SER A 174 -4.20 15.83 -2.57
N GLY A 175 -5.28 15.90 -1.83
CA GLY A 175 -5.32 16.58 -0.52
C GLY A 175 -5.04 15.62 0.64
N GLY A 176 -6.00 15.50 1.52
CA GLY A 176 -5.96 14.69 2.73
C GLY A 176 -6.52 15.40 3.93
N MET A 177 -6.24 14.84 5.10
CA MET A 177 -6.88 15.23 6.35
C MET A 177 -6.35 16.53 6.97
N ARG A 178 -5.07 16.85 6.75
CA ARG A 178 -4.37 17.97 7.43
C ARG A 178 -3.86 19.05 6.48
N CYS A 179 -3.85 18.79 5.17
CA CYS A 179 -3.20 19.70 4.22
C CYS A 179 -4.02 20.96 3.88
N GLY A 180 -5.35 20.94 4.05
CA GLY A 180 -6.20 22.04 3.59
C GLY A 180 -5.99 22.36 2.10
N THR A 181 -6.00 23.65 1.76
CA THR A 181 -5.60 24.20 0.45
C THR A 181 -4.22 24.85 0.48
N TRP A 182 -3.61 24.98 1.67
CA TRP A 182 -2.36 25.69 1.87
C TRP A 182 -1.12 24.80 1.73
N ALA A 183 -1.27 23.48 1.91
CA ALA A 183 -0.21 22.51 1.84
C ALA A 183 -0.48 21.40 0.80
N ASP A 184 -1.40 21.60 -0.12
CA ASP A 184 -1.66 20.70 -1.25
C ASP A 184 -0.48 20.73 -2.25
N PRO A 185 -0.40 19.80 -3.21
CA PRO A 185 0.67 19.81 -4.21
C PRO A 185 0.78 21.12 -5.00
N TYR A 186 -0.35 21.78 -5.27
CA TYR A 186 -0.34 23.08 -5.98
C TYR A 186 0.45 24.14 -5.23
N SER A 187 0.36 24.15 -3.91
CA SER A 187 1.03 25.09 -3.02
C SER A 187 2.47 24.68 -2.70
N THR A 188 2.78 23.37 -2.72
CA THR A 188 4.07 22.84 -2.23
C THR A 188 5.05 22.42 -3.33
N VAL A 189 4.61 22.21 -4.58
CA VAL A 189 5.53 21.89 -5.67
C VAL A 189 6.28 23.16 -6.10
N SER A 190 7.57 23.23 -5.79
CA SER A 190 8.43 24.39 -6.11
C SER A 190 9.01 24.31 -7.51
N SER A 191 9.39 23.15 -8.01
CA SER A 191 9.85 22.94 -9.38
C SER A 191 9.61 21.52 -9.87
N MET A 192 9.67 21.31 -11.18
CA MET A 192 9.54 19.99 -11.80
C MET A 192 10.27 19.90 -13.14
N THR A 193 10.63 18.68 -13.52
CA THR A 193 11.08 18.34 -14.86
C THR A 193 9.90 17.77 -15.65
N LEU A 194 9.52 18.44 -16.72
CA LEU A 194 8.37 18.11 -17.56
C LEU A 194 8.82 17.50 -18.88
N VAL A 195 8.05 16.49 -19.36
CA VAL A 195 8.11 16.03 -20.75
C VAL A 195 6.79 16.44 -21.41
N LEU A 196 6.88 17.36 -22.41
CA LEU A 196 5.74 17.88 -23.16
C LEU A 196 5.25 16.84 -24.19
N ALA A 197 4.04 17.02 -24.73
CA ALA A 197 3.48 16.18 -25.81
C ALA A 197 4.37 16.13 -27.07
N SER A 198 5.17 17.16 -27.32
CA SER A 198 6.19 17.19 -28.40
C SER A 198 7.43 16.32 -28.10
N GLY A 199 7.59 15.86 -26.85
CA GLY A 199 8.81 15.22 -26.35
C GLY A 199 9.93 16.21 -26.02
N ALA A 200 9.63 17.50 -25.86
CA ALA A 200 10.58 18.45 -25.28
C ALA A 200 10.66 18.27 -23.77
N VAL A 201 11.87 18.38 -23.21
CA VAL A 201 12.13 18.27 -21.77
C VAL A 201 12.42 19.64 -21.20
N ILE A 202 11.66 20.05 -20.20
CA ILE A 202 11.77 21.36 -19.54
C ILE A 202 12.03 21.14 -18.04
N ASP A 203 13.20 21.58 -17.56
CA ASP A 203 13.46 21.69 -16.12
C ASP A 203 13.06 23.11 -15.68
N THR A 204 11.99 23.24 -14.93
CA THR A 204 11.46 24.54 -14.49
C THR A 204 12.36 25.25 -13.48
N ALA A 205 13.36 24.57 -12.92
CA ALA A 205 14.35 25.16 -12.00
C ALA A 205 15.57 25.75 -12.75
N ALA A 206 15.72 25.48 -14.05
CA ALA A 206 16.87 26.01 -14.83
C ALA A 206 16.79 27.51 -14.96
N PRO A 207 17.91 28.25 -14.90
CA PRO A 207 17.91 29.71 -15.01
C PRO A 207 17.31 30.25 -16.31
N ASP A 208 17.42 29.47 -17.40
CA ASP A 208 16.93 29.77 -18.74
C ASP A 208 15.63 29.01 -19.10
N ALA A 209 14.93 28.48 -18.10
CA ALA A 209 13.76 27.61 -18.29
C ALA A 209 12.64 28.27 -19.09
N GLU A 210 12.36 29.54 -18.83
CA GLU A 210 11.30 30.28 -19.52
C GLU A 210 11.63 30.45 -21.04
N GLU A 211 12.88 30.80 -21.36
CA GLU A 211 13.33 30.95 -22.76
C GLU A 211 13.29 29.60 -23.48
N ARG A 212 13.75 28.54 -22.83
CA ARG A 212 13.65 27.16 -23.35
C ARG A 212 12.23 26.73 -23.60
N PHE A 213 11.32 27.03 -22.68
CA PHE A 213 9.90 26.70 -22.84
C PHE A 213 9.28 27.46 -24.02
N ALA A 214 9.50 28.76 -24.10
CA ALA A 214 9.00 29.59 -25.20
C ALA A 214 9.56 29.15 -26.57
N SER A 215 10.82 28.71 -26.59
CA SER A 215 11.46 28.19 -27.81
C SER A 215 10.96 26.81 -28.20
N ALA A 216 10.76 25.91 -27.23
CA ALA A 216 10.35 24.52 -27.47
C ALA A 216 8.85 24.37 -27.75
N ALA A 217 8.02 25.28 -27.25
CA ALA A 217 6.54 25.24 -27.36
C ALA A 217 5.98 26.68 -27.53
N PRO A 218 6.33 27.40 -28.61
CA PRO A 218 5.94 28.80 -28.77
C PRO A 218 4.43 29.02 -28.84
N GLU A 219 3.69 28.11 -29.46
CA GLU A 219 2.23 28.21 -29.54
C GLU A 219 1.56 28.05 -28.17
N LEU A 220 2.08 27.13 -27.35
CA LEU A 220 1.63 26.93 -25.98
C LEU A 220 1.96 28.18 -25.13
N ALA A 221 3.19 28.70 -25.19
CA ALA A 221 3.60 29.87 -24.42
C ALA A 221 2.74 31.10 -24.76
N ASN A 222 2.60 31.43 -26.03
CA ASN A 222 1.79 32.56 -26.52
C ASN A 222 0.29 32.33 -26.20
N GLY A 223 -0.19 31.09 -26.29
CA GLY A 223 -1.57 30.73 -25.96
C GLY A 223 -1.88 30.94 -24.49
N LEU A 224 -0.96 30.57 -23.61
CA LEU A 224 -1.12 30.78 -22.16
C LEU A 224 -1.15 32.27 -21.79
N GLU A 225 -0.30 33.11 -22.43
CA GLU A 225 -0.37 34.56 -22.24
C GLU A 225 -1.72 35.13 -22.67
N ARG A 226 -2.21 34.73 -23.84
CA ARG A 226 -3.54 35.16 -24.32
C ARG A 226 -4.66 34.75 -23.37
N ILE A 227 -4.68 33.50 -22.91
CA ILE A 227 -5.69 33.01 -21.96
C ILE A 227 -5.59 33.78 -20.63
N ARG A 228 -4.37 34.05 -20.13
CA ARG A 228 -4.14 34.85 -18.93
C ARG A 228 -4.79 36.23 -19.08
N ASP A 229 -4.49 36.92 -20.16
CA ASP A 229 -4.97 38.28 -20.42
C ASP A 229 -6.50 38.30 -20.60
N GLU A 230 -7.07 37.32 -21.32
CA GLU A 230 -8.52 37.14 -21.46
C GLU A 230 -9.22 36.90 -20.13
N LEU A 231 -8.71 35.96 -19.31
CA LEU A 231 -9.29 35.64 -18.01
C LEU A 231 -9.22 36.82 -17.05
N ARG A 232 -8.08 37.54 -17.00
CA ARG A 232 -7.91 38.71 -16.12
C ARG A 232 -8.72 39.91 -16.57
N ALA A 233 -9.02 40.05 -17.85
CA ALA A 233 -9.88 41.11 -18.37
C ALA A 233 -11.37 40.85 -18.07
N ASP A 234 -11.76 39.58 -17.92
CA ASP A 234 -13.13 39.23 -17.52
C ASP A 234 -13.24 39.17 -15.99
N ARG A 235 -13.72 40.29 -15.42
CA ARG A 235 -13.82 40.44 -13.95
C ARG A 235 -14.72 39.37 -13.30
N GLU A 236 -15.87 39.03 -13.92
CA GLU A 236 -16.80 38.06 -13.38
C GLU A 236 -16.18 36.67 -13.34
N LEU A 237 -15.47 36.28 -14.43
CA LEU A 237 -14.77 35.03 -14.52
C LEU A 237 -13.60 34.94 -13.52
N SER A 238 -12.81 36.02 -13.40
CA SER A 238 -11.72 36.11 -12.44
C SER A 238 -12.18 35.95 -11.00
N GLU A 239 -13.25 36.66 -10.60
CA GLU A 239 -13.84 36.56 -9.27
C GLU A 239 -14.42 35.17 -9.00
N ARG A 240 -15.06 34.53 -10.01
CA ARG A 240 -15.54 33.16 -9.92
C ARG A 240 -14.41 32.18 -9.73
N VAL A 241 -13.35 32.23 -10.55
CA VAL A 241 -12.17 31.38 -10.43
C VAL A 241 -11.53 31.53 -9.05
N ALA A 242 -11.29 32.75 -8.61
CA ALA A 242 -10.72 33.01 -7.29
C ALA A 242 -11.60 32.46 -6.14
N SER A 243 -12.94 32.53 -6.28
CA SER A 243 -13.88 32.02 -5.28
C SER A 243 -13.87 30.49 -5.21
N LYS A 244 -13.88 29.81 -6.37
CA LYS A 244 -13.95 28.35 -6.47
C LYS A 244 -12.71 27.66 -5.89
N PHE A 245 -11.53 28.29 -5.95
CA PHE A 245 -10.29 27.72 -5.40
C PHE A 245 -9.98 28.14 -3.95
N LYS A 246 -10.93 28.82 -3.26
CA LYS A 246 -10.88 29.01 -1.80
C LYS A 246 -11.27 27.73 -1.03
N ILE A 247 -11.90 26.78 -1.70
CA ILE A 247 -12.20 25.45 -1.20
C ILE A 247 -11.39 24.41 -1.98
N LYS A 248 -11.32 23.18 -1.48
CA LYS A 248 -10.74 22.07 -2.26
C LYS A 248 -11.54 21.88 -3.55
N ASN A 249 -10.87 21.91 -4.68
CA ASN A 249 -11.48 21.74 -5.99
C ASN A 249 -10.51 21.08 -6.96
N THR A 250 -10.90 19.94 -7.50
CA THR A 250 -10.17 19.17 -8.51
C THR A 250 -11.03 18.92 -9.76
N MET A 251 -12.06 19.75 -9.99
CA MET A 251 -12.89 19.73 -11.19
C MET A 251 -12.26 20.55 -12.31
N GLY A 252 -11.92 19.90 -13.42
CA GLY A 252 -11.28 20.55 -14.56
C GLY A 252 -9.86 20.96 -14.29
N TYR A 253 -9.31 21.88 -15.09
CA TYR A 253 -7.97 22.42 -14.88
C TYR A 253 -7.99 23.61 -13.91
N ARG A 254 -6.89 23.78 -13.17
CA ARG A 254 -6.74 24.83 -12.15
C ARG A 254 -6.55 26.23 -12.78
N LEU A 255 -7.65 26.85 -13.19
CA LEU A 255 -7.65 28.17 -13.85
C LEU A 255 -7.08 29.29 -12.95
N CYS A 256 -7.03 29.11 -11.61
CA CYS A 256 -6.35 30.04 -10.72
C CYS A 256 -4.86 30.21 -11.04
N ALA A 257 -4.22 29.28 -11.74
CA ALA A 257 -2.86 29.43 -12.19
C ALA A 257 -2.62 30.73 -13.00
N PHE A 258 -3.64 31.19 -13.73
CA PHE A 258 -3.59 32.44 -14.49
C PHE A 258 -3.74 33.70 -13.62
N LEU A 259 -4.27 33.54 -12.40
CA LEU A 259 -4.33 34.63 -11.41
C LEU A 259 -3.06 34.68 -10.55
N ASP A 260 -2.45 33.51 -10.31
CA ASP A 260 -1.35 33.32 -9.37
C ASP A 260 0.04 33.48 -10.02
N ALA A 261 0.13 33.52 -11.36
CA ALA A 261 1.39 33.60 -12.08
C ALA A 261 1.29 34.47 -13.33
N ASP A 262 2.40 35.13 -13.67
CA ASP A 262 2.46 36.05 -14.82
C ASP A 262 3.13 35.42 -16.04
N ARG A 263 4.16 34.57 -15.83
CA ARG A 263 4.97 34.02 -16.91
C ARG A 263 4.41 32.70 -17.42
N PRO A 264 4.47 32.41 -18.72
CA PRO A 264 3.90 31.20 -19.32
C PRO A 264 4.35 29.90 -18.70
N LEU A 265 5.63 29.71 -18.46
CA LEU A 265 6.13 28.48 -17.85
C LEU A 265 5.64 28.30 -16.40
N GLU A 266 5.60 29.38 -15.63
CA GLU A 266 5.09 29.34 -14.26
C GLU A 266 3.60 28.98 -14.23
N ILE A 267 2.79 29.56 -15.14
CA ILE A 267 1.38 29.22 -15.33
C ILE A 267 1.26 27.73 -15.71
N PHE A 268 2.04 27.27 -16.67
CA PHE A 268 1.99 25.87 -17.14
C PHE A 268 2.39 24.89 -16.03
N ARG A 269 3.47 25.17 -15.28
CA ARG A 269 3.88 24.37 -14.14
C ARG A 269 2.74 24.20 -13.13
N ARG A 270 2.01 25.27 -12.84
CA ARG A 270 0.86 25.24 -11.94
C ARG A 270 -0.34 24.47 -12.54
N LEU A 271 -0.61 24.61 -13.84
CA LEU A 271 -1.67 23.87 -14.55
C LEU A 271 -1.40 22.36 -14.60
N VAL A 272 -0.13 21.94 -14.63
CA VAL A 272 0.22 20.50 -14.62
C VAL A 272 -0.17 19.84 -13.31
N VAL A 273 -0.18 20.56 -12.18
CA VAL A 273 -0.69 20.05 -10.91
C VAL A 273 -2.22 19.94 -10.99
N GLY A 274 -2.77 18.76 -10.79
CA GLY A 274 -4.21 18.48 -10.92
C GLY A 274 -4.68 18.25 -12.36
N SER A 275 -3.75 18.14 -13.34
CA SER A 275 -4.11 17.86 -14.74
C SER A 275 -4.30 16.38 -15.05
N GLU A 276 -4.13 15.49 -14.10
CA GLU A 276 -4.30 14.04 -14.25
C GLU A 276 -3.45 13.43 -15.39
N GLY A 277 -2.26 14.03 -15.65
CA GLY A 277 -1.34 13.58 -16.68
C GLY A 277 -1.77 13.90 -18.12
N THR A 278 -2.77 14.78 -18.30
CA THR A 278 -3.32 15.12 -19.62
C THR A 278 -2.64 16.30 -20.31
N LEU A 279 -1.74 17.03 -19.61
CA LEU A 279 -1.02 18.19 -20.17
C LEU A 279 0.47 17.94 -20.40
N ALA A 280 1.11 17.20 -19.49
CA ALA A 280 2.53 16.82 -19.58
C ALA A 280 2.82 15.64 -18.66
N PHE A 281 3.95 14.98 -18.86
CA PHE A 281 4.49 14.00 -17.91
C PHE A 281 5.47 14.66 -16.94
N VAL A 282 5.31 14.42 -15.63
CA VAL A 282 6.22 14.89 -14.59
C VAL A 282 7.29 13.82 -14.33
N ALA A 283 8.51 14.05 -14.79
CA ALA A 283 9.63 13.12 -14.64
C ALA A 283 10.29 13.20 -13.25
N GLU A 284 10.29 14.36 -12.62
CA GLU A 284 10.80 14.62 -11.28
C GLU A 284 10.16 15.90 -10.74
N ALA A 285 9.96 15.99 -9.45
CA ALA A 285 9.50 17.21 -8.78
C ALA A 285 10.28 17.50 -7.51
N VAL A 286 10.41 18.79 -7.19
CA VAL A 286 10.87 19.28 -5.89
C VAL A 286 9.66 19.84 -5.15
N LEU A 287 9.43 19.30 -3.95
CA LEU A 287 8.33 19.70 -3.09
C LEU A 287 8.86 20.31 -1.79
N ASP A 288 8.24 21.39 -1.36
CA ASP A 288 8.43 21.94 -0.03
C ASP A 288 7.75 21.01 0.98
N THR A 289 8.32 20.88 2.15
CA THR A 289 7.81 20.06 3.23
C THR A 289 7.21 20.92 4.32
N VAL A 290 6.34 20.35 5.14
CA VAL A 290 5.74 21.05 6.27
C VAL A 290 6.25 20.47 7.60
N PRO A 291 6.36 21.26 8.68
CA PRO A 291 6.60 20.74 10.02
C PRO A 291 5.54 19.71 10.40
N PHE A 292 5.95 18.71 11.17
CA PHE A 292 5.04 17.71 11.68
C PHE A 292 5.39 17.44 13.15
N GLY A 293 4.64 18.07 14.05
CA GLY A 293 4.88 18.00 15.49
C GLY A 293 5.02 16.55 15.99
N ARG A 294 6.04 16.31 16.80
CA ARG A 294 6.42 14.96 17.27
C ARG A 294 5.41 14.38 18.25
N HIS A 295 4.71 15.24 18.99
CA HIS A 295 3.70 14.87 19.97
C HIS A 295 2.31 15.15 19.42
N ALA A 296 1.38 14.27 19.69
CA ALA A 296 -0.01 14.42 19.30
C ALA A 296 -0.92 14.28 20.51
N SER A 297 -2.04 14.98 20.47
CA SER A 297 -3.15 14.81 21.39
C SER A 297 -4.42 14.67 20.57
N VAL A 298 -5.21 13.63 20.82
CA VAL A 298 -6.37 13.26 19.99
C VAL A 298 -7.59 13.01 20.89
N ALA A 299 -8.74 13.50 20.46
CA ALA A 299 -10.03 13.15 21.05
C ALA A 299 -11.01 12.72 19.95
N LEU A 300 -11.81 11.69 20.20
CA LEU A 300 -13.01 11.40 19.43
C LEU A 300 -14.23 11.78 20.27
N VAL A 301 -14.96 12.77 19.80
CA VAL A 301 -16.09 13.38 20.52
C VAL A 301 -17.40 13.01 19.81
N PRO A 302 -18.25 12.14 20.38
CA PRO A 302 -19.55 11.84 19.85
C PRO A 302 -20.59 12.90 20.27
N PHE A 303 -21.41 13.30 19.30
CA PHE A 303 -22.50 14.27 19.45
C PHE A 303 -23.86 13.65 19.20
N GLU A 304 -24.91 14.26 19.75
CA GLU A 304 -26.27 13.75 19.59
C GLU A 304 -26.72 13.72 18.12
N ASP A 305 -26.26 14.68 17.31
CA ASP A 305 -26.56 14.77 15.89
C ASP A 305 -25.41 15.42 15.10
N ILE A 306 -25.59 15.45 13.77
CA ILE A 306 -24.58 15.96 12.83
C ILE A 306 -24.44 17.50 12.91
N ASP A 307 -25.49 18.25 13.30
CA ASP A 307 -25.42 19.71 13.43
C ASP A 307 -24.52 20.10 14.59
N ALA A 308 -24.75 19.50 15.75
CA ALA A 308 -23.93 19.73 16.94
C ALA A 308 -22.47 19.39 16.68
N ALA A 309 -22.20 18.28 15.94
CA ALA A 309 -20.87 17.89 15.52
C ALA A 309 -20.22 18.93 14.59
N ALA A 310 -20.91 19.34 13.54
CA ALA A 310 -20.39 20.27 12.55
C ALA A 310 -20.21 21.70 13.11
N ASP A 311 -21.07 22.15 13.99
CA ASP A 311 -20.96 23.47 14.67
C ASP A 311 -19.72 23.54 15.59
N ALA A 312 -19.19 22.41 16.02
CA ALA A 312 -17.96 22.38 16.81
C ALA A 312 -16.69 22.54 15.94
N VAL A 313 -16.75 22.24 14.63
CA VAL A 313 -15.58 22.16 13.74
C VAL A 313 -14.85 23.50 13.62
N ALA A 314 -15.54 24.55 13.22
CA ALA A 314 -14.91 25.85 12.97
C ALA A 314 -14.23 26.44 14.24
N PRO A 315 -14.85 26.43 15.43
CA PRO A 315 -14.17 26.81 16.67
C PRO A 315 -12.94 25.98 17.01
N LEU A 316 -13.00 24.65 16.81
CA LEU A 316 -11.86 23.74 17.06
C LEU A 316 -10.67 24.01 16.10
N VAL A 317 -10.97 24.30 14.83
CA VAL A 317 -9.96 24.74 13.87
C VAL A 317 -9.34 26.07 14.29
N ALA A 318 -10.15 27.03 14.75
CA ALA A 318 -9.66 28.31 15.25
C ALA A 318 -8.79 28.17 16.51
N ALA A 319 -9.01 27.13 17.32
CA ALA A 319 -8.17 26.77 18.48
C ALA A 319 -6.84 26.07 18.05
N GLY A 320 -6.59 25.86 16.76
CA GLY A 320 -5.35 25.32 16.23
C GLY A 320 -5.36 23.81 15.99
N ALA A 321 -6.54 23.18 15.89
CA ALA A 321 -6.62 21.76 15.54
C ALA A 321 -5.94 21.48 14.19
N SER A 322 -5.03 20.51 14.18
CA SER A 322 -4.33 20.06 12.97
C SER A 322 -5.20 19.17 12.07
N ALA A 323 -6.22 18.54 12.66
CA ALA A 323 -7.26 17.82 11.93
C ALA A 323 -8.60 17.89 12.69
N THR A 324 -9.71 17.99 11.95
CA THR A 324 -11.08 17.80 12.45
C THR A 324 -11.85 16.95 11.45
N GLU A 325 -12.09 15.69 11.83
CA GLU A 325 -12.65 14.67 10.95
C GLU A 325 -14.07 14.33 11.39
N LEU A 326 -15.05 14.60 10.53
CA LEU A 326 -16.45 14.27 10.77
C LEU A 326 -16.71 12.79 10.41
N MET A 327 -17.41 12.08 11.27
CA MET A 327 -17.87 10.70 11.07
C MET A 327 -19.31 10.55 11.55
N VAL A 328 -20.15 9.82 10.82
CA VAL A 328 -21.51 9.48 11.27
C VAL A 328 -21.55 8.18 12.06
N ALA A 329 -22.53 8.03 12.94
CA ALA A 329 -22.68 6.90 13.86
C ALA A 329 -22.62 5.51 13.17
N PRO A 330 -23.22 5.27 11.99
CA PRO A 330 -23.10 3.99 11.32
C PRO A 330 -21.66 3.51 11.13
N THR A 331 -20.72 4.41 10.93
CA THR A 331 -19.28 4.09 10.83
C THR A 331 -18.70 3.62 12.16
N LEU A 332 -19.01 4.33 13.25
CA LEU A 332 -18.53 3.98 14.58
C LEU A 332 -19.15 2.66 15.06
N ILE A 333 -20.43 2.43 14.76
CA ILE A 333 -21.13 1.18 15.06
C ILE A 333 -20.45 0.02 14.31
N ALA A 334 -20.15 0.19 13.01
CA ALA A 334 -19.47 -0.81 12.23
C ALA A 334 -18.05 -1.09 12.78
N ALA A 335 -17.33 -0.05 13.20
CA ALA A 335 -16.02 -0.21 13.84
C ALA A 335 -16.14 -1.01 15.15
N ALA A 336 -17.11 -0.70 16.00
CA ALA A 336 -17.30 -1.38 17.27
C ALA A 336 -17.63 -2.87 17.13
N HIS A 337 -18.24 -3.27 16.00
CA HIS A 337 -18.51 -4.69 15.73
C HIS A 337 -17.31 -5.45 15.12
N ASN A 338 -16.38 -4.75 14.48
CA ASN A 338 -15.38 -5.40 13.63
C ASN A 338 -13.91 -5.10 14.02
N MET A 339 -13.67 -4.13 14.91
CA MET A 339 -12.31 -3.72 15.29
C MET A 339 -12.07 -3.94 16.79
N PRO A 340 -11.06 -4.75 17.17
CA PRO A 340 -10.66 -4.90 18.57
C PRO A 340 -10.22 -3.56 19.19
N GLY A 341 -10.51 -3.37 20.46
CA GLY A 341 -10.10 -2.18 21.23
C GLY A 341 -11.03 -0.98 21.10
N THR A 342 -12.02 -1.02 20.21
CA THR A 342 -13.05 0.03 20.12
C THR A 342 -14.03 -0.03 21.30
N PRO A 343 -14.53 1.14 21.79
CA PRO A 343 -15.45 1.17 22.91
C PRO A 343 -16.79 0.46 22.61
N GLU A 344 -17.20 -0.46 23.48
CA GLU A 344 -18.47 -1.21 23.35
C GLU A 344 -19.70 -0.29 23.22
N ARG A 345 -19.68 0.86 23.89
CA ARG A 345 -20.76 1.87 23.86
C ARG A 345 -21.06 2.40 22.45
N TRP A 346 -20.10 2.34 21.51
CA TRP A 346 -20.38 2.78 20.13
C TRP A 346 -21.38 1.89 19.41
N LYS A 347 -21.56 0.63 19.84
CA LYS A 347 -22.58 -0.27 19.29
C LYS A 347 -24.02 0.21 19.49
N THR A 348 -24.23 1.11 20.46
CA THR A 348 -25.55 1.60 20.87
C THR A 348 -25.79 3.07 20.51
N LEU A 349 -24.90 3.68 19.72
CA LEU A 349 -25.11 5.03 19.21
C LEU A 349 -26.38 5.10 18.36
N ARG A 350 -27.10 6.22 18.47
CA ARG A 350 -28.27 6.46 17.63
C ARG A 350 -27.82 6.68 16.17
N PRO A 351 -28.58 6.27 15.16
CA PRO A 351 -28.22 6.44 13.74
C PRO A 351 -27.95 7.89 13.32
N GLU A 352 -28.67 8.84 13.93
CA GLU A 352 -28.54 10.27 13.71
C GLU A 352 -27.31 10.93 14.37
N SER A 353 -26.67 10.21 15.31
CA SER A 353 -25.47 10.70 15.98
C SER A 353 -24.28 10.85 15.02
N ALA A 354 -23.39 11.76 15.32
CA ALA A 354 -22.15 11.96 14.60
C ALA A 354 -20.97 12.14 15.59
N ALA A 355 -19.75 12.03 15.12
CA ALA A 355 -18.58 12.31 15.93
C ALA A 355 -17.56 13.15 15.17
N VAL A 356 -16.77 13.91 15.92
CA VAL A 356 -15.60 14.63 15.39
C VAL A 356 -14.35 14.08 16.05
N LEU A 357 -13.39 13.60 15.24
CA LEU A 357 -12.05 13.32 15.69
C LEU A 357 -11.23 14.61 15.57
N VAL A 358 -10.66 15.06 16.69
CA VAL A 358 -9.87 16.29 16.79
C VAL A 358 -8.44 15.93 17.12
N GLU A 359 -7.47 16.49 16.39
CA GLU A 359 -6.04 16.30 16.65
C GLU A 359 -5.34 17.64 16.84
N PHE A 360 -4.49 17.73 17.87
CA PHE A 360 -3.49 18.76 18.04
C PHE A 360 -2.09 18.16 17.93
N ARG A 361 -1.13 18.93 17.40
CA ARG A 361 0.27 18.51 17.30
C ARG A 361 1.23 19.60 17.71
N ALA A 362 2.32 19.22 18.39
CA ALA A 362 3.39 20.10 18.82
C ALA A 362 4.75 19.36 18.83
N ASP A 363 5.84 20.13 18.82
CA ASP A 363 7.20 19.57 18.97
C ASP A 363 7.54 19.31 20.43
N ASP A 364 6.86 19.99 21.35
CA ASP A 364 6.98 19.86 22.80
C ASP A 364 5.64 19.42 23.40
N PRO A 365 5.60 18.39 24.26
CA PRO A 365 4.34 17.88 24.82
C PRO A 365 3.58 18.87 25.68
N ASP A 366 4.27 19.81 26.37
CA ASP A 366 3.62 20.81 27.23
C ASP A 366 2.89 21.87 26.41
N SER A 367 3.31 22.05 25.14
CA SER A 367 2.63 22.96 24.19
C SER A 367 1.25 22.47 23.75
N LEU A 368 0.85 21.24 24.10
CA LEU A 368 -0.48 20.68 23.82
C LEU A 368 -1.52 21.07 24.89
N ASP A 369 -1.11 21.48 26.08
CA ASP A 369 -2.04 21.73 27.21
C ASP A 369 -3.02 22.87 26.92
N ALA A 370 -2.55 23.97 26.35
CA ALA A 370 -3.38 25.13 26.07
C ALA A 370 -4.41 24.85 24.93
N PRO A 371 -4.06 24.26 23.79
CA PRO A 371 -5.02 23.87 22.79
C PRO A 371 -6.05 22.83 23.27
N GLU A 372 -5.65 21.83 24.07
CA GLU A 372 -6.58 20.86 24.67
C GLU A 372 -7.59 21.54 25.57
N GLN A 373 -7.14 22.46 26.45
CA GLN A 373 -8.02 23.19 27.35
C GLN A 373 -8.99 24.07 26.56
N ALA A 374 -8.53 24.81 25.57
CA ALA A 374 -9.38 25.59 24.69
C ALA A 374 -10.44 24.75 23.97
N ALA A 375 -10.05 23.55 23.50
CA ALA A 375 -11.00 22.64 22.89
C ALA A 375 -12.04 22.09 23.85
N LEU A 376 -11.66 21.75 25.09
CA LEU A 376 -12.59 21.34 26.14
C LEU A 376 -13.60 22.48 26.48
N GLU A 377 -13.14 23.72 26.52
CA GLU A 377 -14.02 24.90 26.73
C GLU A 377 -15.00 25.09 25.56
N ILE A 378 -14.54 24.92 24.32
CA ILE A 378 -15.39 24.96 23.12
C ILE A 378 -16.46 23.86 23.17
N LEU A 379 -16.11 22.66 23.65
CA LEU A 379 -17.00 21.51 23.71
C LEU A 379 -17.95 21.57 24.92
N ALA A 380 -17.59 22.33 25.96
CA ALA A 380 -18.42 22.52 27.13
C ALA A 380 -19.75 23.22 26.74
N GLY A 381 -20.87 22.65 27.11
CA GLY A 381 -22.20 23.16 26.79
C GLY A 381 -22.74 22.85 25.39
N ARG A 382 -22.00 22.04 24.60
CA ARG A 382 -22.52 21.44 23.36
C ARG A 382 -23.21 20.11 23.61
N ALA A 383 -24.04 19.68 22.69
CA ALA A 383 -24.77 18.41 22.78
C ALA A 383 -23.86 17.19 22.52
N VAL A 384 -22.87 16.98 23.39
CA VAL A 384 -21.98 15.83 23.37
C VAL A 384 -22.62 14.66 24.12
N ILE A 385 -22.41 13.43 23.62
CA ILE A 385 -22.94 12.20 24.25
C ILE A 385 -22.09 11.82 25.46
N ASP A 386 -20.78 11.95 25.34
CA ASP A 386 -19.81 11.62 26.38
C ASP A 386 -18.96 12.83 26.76
N GLU A 387 -18.40 12.85 27.97
CA GLU A 387 -17.43 13.84 28.38
C GLU A 387 -16.19 13.79 27.47
N PRO A 388 -15.83 14.88 26.79
CA PRO A 388 -14.68 14.90 25.88
C PRO A 388 -13.37 14.63 26.62
N ARG A 389 -12.57 13.70 26.13
CA ARG A 389 -11.27 13.35 26.72
C ARG A 389 -10.20 13.28 25.62
N PHE A 390 -9.15 14.07 25.76
CA PHE A 390 -7.96 13.98 24.94
C PHE A 390 -7.03 12.89 25.46
N THR A 391 -6.41 12.15 24.53
CA THR A 391 -5.39 11.15 24.82
C THR A 391 -4.09 11.52 24.13
N ARG A 392 -2.95 11.27 24.82
CA ARG A 392 -1.59 11.33 24.28
C ARG A 392 -0.96 9.94 24.21
N ASP A 393 -1.73 8.91 24.62
CA ASP A 393 -1.29 7.52 24.50
C ASP A 393 -1.22 7.11 23.03
N ARG A 394 -0.07 6.59 22.62
CA ARG A 394 0.22 6.28 21.23
C ARG A 394 -0.70 5.20 20.67
N ASP A 395 -0.95 4.15 21.45
CA ASP A 395 -1.73 3.01 20.99
C ASP A 395 -3.21 3.40 20.84
N GLU A 396 -3.72 4.22 21.77
CA GLU A 396 -5.08 4.78 21.70
C GLU A 396 -5.22 5.73 20.50
N ILE A 397 -4.24 6.61 20.26
CA ILE A 397 -4.21 7.50 19.09
C ILE A 397 -4.21 6.69 17.79
N GLU A 398 -3.35 5.68 17.70
CA GLU A 398 -3.29 4.80 16.51
C GLU A 398 -4.63 4.07 16.28
N MET A 399 -5.30 3.61 17.33
CA MET A 399 -6.62 2.99 17.23
C MET A 399 -7.68 3.98 16.71
N LEU A 400 -7.74 5.21 17.25
CA LEU A 400 -8.72 6.22 16.82
C LEU A 400 -8.53 6.59 15.34
N TRP A 401 -7.29 6.79 14.90
CA TRP A 401 -6.98 7.05 13.50
C TRP A 401 -7.27 5.83 12.61
N HIS A 402 -6.99 4.62 13.10
CA HIS A 402 -7.30 3.40 12.36
C HIS A 402 -8.81 3.24 12.12
N VAL A 403 -9.66 3.63 13.08
CA VAL A 403 -11.11 3.70 12.87
C VAL A 403 -11.46 4.66 11.75
N ARG A 404 -10.89 5.87 11.77
CA ARG A 404 -11.17 6.91 10.74
C ARG A 404 -10.67 6.51 9.35
N GLU A 405 -9.46 6.01 9.25
CA GLU A 405 -8.84 5.59 7.99
C GLU A 405 -9.41 4.26 7.48
N GLY A 406 -9.79 3.37 8.40
CA GLY A 406 -10.33 2.04 8.10
C GLY A 406 -11.78 1.99 7.60
N MET A 407 -12.49 3.12 7.55
CA MET A 407 -13.91 3.19 7.16
C MET A 407 -14.20 2.49 5.82
N HIS A 408 -13.35 2.71 4.80
CA HIS A 408 -13.51 2.07 3.50
C HIS A 408 -13.45 0.53 3.60
N GLY A 409 -12.58 0.02 4.46
CA GLY A 409 -12.47 -1.41 4.73
C GLY A 409 -13.68 -1.98 5.44
N LEU A 410 -14.17 -1.28 6.47
CA LEU A 410 -15.33 -1.70 7.23
C LEU A 410 -16.58 -1.81 6.35
N LEU A 411 -16.85 -0.81 5.52
CA LEU A 411 -17.98 -0.82 4.60
C LEU A 411 -17.79 -1.82 3.45
N ALA A 412 -16.56 -1.99 2.97
CA ALA A 412 -16.26 -3.02 1.99
C ALA A 412 -16.50 -4.44 2.51
N ALA A 413 -16.30 -4.68 3.80
CA ALA A 413 -16.53 -5.99 4.42
C ALA A 413 -18.01 -6.39 4.45
N VAL A 414 -18.92 -5.42 4.62
CA VAL A 414 -20.38 -5.66 4.64
C VAL A 414 -21.03 -5.56 3.25
N ARG A 415 -20.25 -5.26 2.22
CA ARG A 415 -20.72 -5.12 0.85
C ARG A 415 -21.36 -6.41 0.33
N PRO A 416 -22.55 -6.35 -0.32
CA PRO A 416 -23.13 -7.48 -1.01
C PRO A 416 -22.18 -8.07 -2.06
N SER A 417 -22.22 -9.39 -2.22
CA SER A 417 -21.45 -10.05 -3.28
C SER A 417 -21.93 -9.56 -4.65
N GLY A 418 -20.98 -9.35 -5.57
CA GLY A 418 -21.30 -8.80 -6.90
C GLY A 418 -21.32 -7.28 -6.99
N ALA A 419 -21.58 -6.56 -5.90
CA ALA A 419 -21.58 -5.10 -5.91
C ALA A 419 -20.15 -4.50 -5.97
N ALA A 420 -20.00 -3.39 -6.65
CA ALA A 420 -18.84 -2.52 -6.57
C ALA A 420 -18.96 -1.56 -5.37
N LEU A 421 -17.86 -1.16 -4.78
CA LEU A 421 -17.79 -0.06 -3.82
C LEU A 421 -17.26 1.19 -4.57
N ILE A 422 -18.02 2.26 -4.53
CA ILE A 422 -17.65 3.55 -5.09
C ILE A 422 -17.44 4.51 -3.93
N VAL A 423 -16.37 5.27 -3.98
CA VAL A 423 -16.05 6.31 -3.00
C VAL A 423 -16.05 7.64 -3.71
N GLU A 424 -16.94 8.51 -3.30
CA GLU A 424 -17.16 9.81 -3.87
C GLU A 424 -16.83 10.91 -2.88
N ASP A 425 -16.56 12.11 -3.38
CA ASP A 425 -16.35 13.29 -2.56
C ASP A 425 -16.97 14.54 -3.22
N VAL A 426 -17.31 15.49 -2.36
CA VAL A 426 -17.75 16.83 -2.76
C VAL A 426 -17.15 17.85 -1.81
N CYS A 427 -17.12 19.12 -2.21
CA CYS A 427 -16.67 20.21 -1.34
C CYS A 427 -17.63 21.36 -1.35
N VAL A 428 -17.91 21.88 -0.17
CA VAL A 428 -18.65 23.11 0.06
C VAL A 428 -17.81 24.05 0.92
N ARG A 429 -18.26 25.28 1.10
CA ARG A 429 -17.60 26.17 2.08
C ARG A 429 -17.72 25.57 3.48
N PRO A 430 -16.66 25.61 4.30
CA PRO A 430 -16.67 24.97 5.62
C PRO A 430 -17.84 25.38 6.51
N GLU A 431 -18.31 26.65 6.41
CA GLU A 431 -19.43 27.19 7.19
C GLU A 431 -20.77 26.54 6.83
N ARG A 432 -20.85 25.87 5.68
CA ARG A 432 -22.07 25.20 5.17
C ARG A 432 -22.00 23.67 5.24
N VAL A 433 -20.97 23.12 5.87
CA VAL A 433 -20.75 21.66 5.93
C VAL A 433 -21.92 20.93 6.59
N ALA A 434 -22.49 21.45 7.68
CA ALA A 434 -23.61 20.82 8.38
C ALA A 434 -24.84 20.69 7.48
N GLU A 435 -25.23 21.81 6.85
CA GLU A 435 -26.38 21.86 5.94
C GLU A 435 -26.17 20.94 4.75
N ALA A 436 -24.97 20.98 4.14
CA ALA A 436 -24.64 20.14 2.99
C ALA A 436 -24.61 18.64 3.34
N ALA A 437 -24.16 18.29 4.54
CA ALA A 437 -24.17 16.90 5.00
C ALA A 437 -25.58 16.35 5.16
N LYS A 438 -26.53 17.14 5.69
CA LYS A 438 -27.95 16.75 5.79
C LYS A 438 -28.59 16.58 4.41
N ASP A 439 -28.37 17.54 3.53
CA ASP A 439 -28.93 17.46 2.18
C ASP A 439 -28.34 16.24 1.43
N LEU A 440 -27.05 15.97 1.60
CA LEU A 440 -26.40 14.82 0.99
C LEU A 440 -26.98 13.51 1.54
N GLN A 441 -27.25 13.41 2.84
CA GLN A 441 -27.95 12.25 3.41
C GLN A 441 -29.35 12.11 2.84
N ALA A 442 -30.08 13.21 2.67
CA ALA A 442 -31.42 13.20 2.08
C ALA A 442 -31.40 12.73 0.60
N VAL A 443 -30.43 13.22 -0.19
CA VAL A 443 -30.25 12.81 -1.60
C VAL A 443 -29.87 11.33 -1.69
N LEU A 444 -28.95 10.86 -0.86
CA LEU A 444 -28.60 9.43 -0.80
C LEU A 444 -29.80 8.57 -0.41
N GLY A 445 -30.56 8.99 0.60
CA GLY A 445 -31.78 8.30 1.01
C GLY A 445 -32.86 8.27 -0.06
N LYS A 446 -33.07 9.37 -0.83
CA LYS A 446 -34.01 9.45 -1.97
C LYS A 446 -33.73 8.34 -3.01
N HIS A 447 -32.43 8.04 -3.24
CA HIS A 447 -32.01 7.00 -4.18
C HIS A 447 -31.79 5.63 -3.51
N GLY A 448 -32.20 5.46 -2.23
CA GLY A 448 -32.11 4.18 -1.52
C GLY A 448 -30.70 3.74 -1.14
N PHE A 449 -29.76 4.70 -1.00
CA PHE A 449 -28.41 4.44 -0.51
C PHE A 449 -28.32 4.66 1.01
N LEU A 450 -27.40 3.96 1.65
CA LEU A 450 -27.08 4.19 3.07
C LEU A 450 -26.48 5.59 3.23
N PRO A 451 -26.93 6.38 4.21
CA PRO A 451 -26.44 7.75 4.43
C PRO A 451 -25.08 7.78 5.16
N GLY A 452 -24.14 6.94 4.73
CA GLY A 452 -22.79 6.85 5.27
C GLY A 452 -21.94 8.03 4.80
N LEU A 453 -21.67 8.98 5.71
CA LEU A 453 -20.83 10.15 5.47
C LEU A 453 -19.60 10.17 6.35
N ALA A 454 -18.53 10.72 5.80
CA ALA A 454 -17.38 11.18 6.54
C ALA A 454 -16.75 12.35 5.82
N GLY A 455 -15.84 13.08 6.47
CA GLY A 455 -15.18 14.15 5.73
C GLY A 455 -14.17 14.92 6.53
N HIS A 456 -13.35 15.65 5.75
CA HIS A 456 -12.41 16.65 6.28
C HIS A 456 -13.21 17.94 6.52
N ALA A 457 -13.96 17.96 7.63
CA ALA A 457 -14.95 19.02 7.88
C ALA A 457 -14.32 20.41 7.93
N SER A 458 -13.07 20.52 8.43
CA SER A 458 -12.29 21.76 8.43
C SER A 458 -12.09 22.36 7.03
N ALA A 459 -12.08 21.51 6.00
CA ALA A 459 -11.91 21.92 4.61
C ALA A 459 -13.23 21.94 3.79
N GLY A 460 -14.37 21.66 4.42
CA GLY A 460 -15.65 21.57 3.73
C GLY A 460 -15.82 20.34 2.84
N ASN A 461 -14.92 19.38 2.96
CA ASN A 461 -14.89 18.17 2.11
C ASN A 461 -15.68 17.03 2.76
N LEU A 462 -16.66 16.50 2.04
CA LEU A 462 -17.52 15.39 2.45
C LEU A 462 -17.31 14.19 1.54
N HIS A 463 -17.10 13.01 2.12
CA HIS A 463 -17.01 11.72 1.43
C HIS A 463 -18.26 10.89 1.69
N PHE A 464 -18.67 10.14 0.69
CA PHE A 464 -19.75 9.16 0.81
C PHE A 464 -19.44 7.91 -0.03
N MET A 465 -20.14 6.82 0.28
CA MET A 465 -19.88 5.54 -0.35
C MET A 465 -21.16 4.93 -0.90
N LEU A 466 -21.04 4.34 -2.10
CA LEU A 466 -22.14 3.69 -2.80
C LEU A 466 -21.81 2.22 -3.04
N MET A 467 -22.81 1.36 -2.90
CA MET A 467 -22.70 -0.06 -3.22
C MET A 467 -23.67 -0.37 -4.37
N LEU A 468 -23.15 -0.72 -5.53
CA LEU A 468 -23.89 -0.88 -6.78
C LEU A 468 -23.42 -2.12 -7.53
N ASP A 469 -24.37 -2.86 -8.09
CA ASP A 469 -24.11 -3.94 -9.03
C ASP A 469 -24.33 -3.45 -10.47
N PHE A 470 -23.24 -3.02 -11.11
CA PHE A 470 -23.31 -2.52 -12.49
C PHE A 470 -23.67 -3.57 -13.56
N GLY A 471 -23.87 -4.82 -13.16
CA GLY A 471 -24.53 -5.82 -13.99
C GLY A 471 -26.05 -5.66 -14.08
N LYS A 472 -26.63 -4.78 -13.25
CA LYS A 472 -28.08 -4.52 -13.18
C LYS A 472 -28.41 -3.16 -13.78
N PRO A 473 -29.28 -3.10 -14.81
CA PRO A 473 -29.71 -1.83 -15.40
C PRO A 473 -30.29 -0.83 -14.38
N GLU A 474 -31.05 -1.33 -13.40
CA GLU A 474 -31.69 -0.50 -12.38
C GLU A 474 -30.66 0.22 -11.49
N ASP A 475 -29.51 -0.41 -11.22
CA ASP A 475 -28.41 0.22 -10.44
C ASP A 475 -27.68 1.28 -11.26
N LEU A 476 -27.56 1.11 -12.60
CA LEU A 476 -27.04 2.14 -13.49
C LEU A 476 -27.93 3.37 -13.56
N GLU A 477 -29.24 3.18 -13.76
CA GLU A 477 -30.22 4.26 -13.77
C GLU A 477 -30.23 5.02 -12.43
N ARG A 478 -30.17 4.28 -11.33
CA ARG A 478 -30.13 4.86 -9.99
C ARG A 478 -28.86 5.66 -9.73
N TYR A 479 -27.71 5.17 -10.22
CA TYR A 479 -26.43 5.88 -10.12
C TYR A 479 -26.46 7.18 -10.94
N ASP A 480 -26.93 7.13 -12.19
CA ASP A 480 -27.02 8.30 -13.06
C ASP A 480 -27.92 9.39 -12.44
N ALA A 481 -29.12 9.00 -11.98
CA ALA A 481 -30.03 9.91 -11.34
C ALA A 481 -29.46 10.55 -10.05
N LEU A 482 -28.73 9.76 -9.24
CA LEU A 482 -28.04 10.28 -8.05
C LEU A 482 -26.99 11.33 -8.42
N ILE A 483 -26.14 11.05 -9.42
CA ILE A 483 -25.06 11.99 -9.81
C ILE A 483 -25.64 13.30 -10.32
N HIS A 484 -26.75 13.27 -11.08
CA HIS A 484 -27.43 14.48 -11.53
C HIS A 484 -28.03 15.28 -10.37
N ASP A 485 -28.77 14.65 -9.43
CA ASP A 485 -29.30 15.31 -8.24
C ASP A 485 -28.19 15.91 -7.35
N LEU A 486 -27.09 15.17 -7.22
CA LEU A 486 -25.91 15.63 -6.49
C LEU A 486 -25.31 16.88 -7.15
N ALA A 487 -25.16 16.87 -8.48
CA ALA A 487 -24.63 18.01 -9.20
C ALA A 487 -25.54 19.24 -9.05
N ASP A 488 -26.87 19.05 -9.12
CA ASP A 488 -27.83 20.13 -8.89
C ASP A 488 -27.75 20.73 -7.51
N MET A 489 -27.61 19.88 -6.51
CA MET A 489 -27.49 20.31 -5.11
C MET A 489 -26.15 21.04 -4.87
N ILE A 490 -25.02 20.42 -5.19
CA ILE A 490 -23.69 20.97 -4.87
C ILE A 490 -23.41 22.24 -5.65
N VAL A 491 -23.68 22.25 -6.95
CA VAL A 491 -23.43 23.44 -7.78
C VAL A 491 -24.50 24.49 -7.61
N GLY A 492 -25.78 24.10 -7.65
CA GLY A 492 -26.91 25.03 -7.66
C GLY A 492 -27.18 25.67 -6.29
N LYS A 493 -27.14 24.90 -5.19
CA LYS A 493 -27.45 25.41 -3.85
C LYS A 493 -26.22 25.91 -3.12
N TYR A 494 -25.06 25.26 -3.25
CA TYR A 494 -23.87 25.53 -2.45
C TYR A 494 -22.76 26.27 -3.19
N ASP A 495 -22.83 26.40 -4.52
CA ASP A 495 -21.71 26.83 -5.36
C ASP A 495 -20.39 26.09 -5.00
N GLY A 496 -20.56 24.82 -4.65
CA GLY A 496 -19.49 23.93 -4.23
C GLY A 496 -18.74 23.29 -5.39
N SER A 497 -17.87 22.34 -5.09
CA SER A 497 -17.15 21.52 -6.07
C SER A 497 -17.66 20.08 -6.04
N LEU A 498 -17.86 19.52 -7.23
CA LEU A 498 -18.27 18.12 -7.42
C LEU A 498 -17.14 17.15 -7.13
N LYS A 499 -15.89 17.60 -7.07
CA LYS A 499 -14.72 16.85 -6.64
C LYS A 499 -13.79 17.73 -5.80
N ALA A 500 -13.61 17.35 -4.55
CA ALA A 500 -12.71 18.01 -3.64
C ALA A 500 -11.25 17.63 -3.89
N GLU A 501 -10.97 16.30 -3.90
CA GLU A 501 -9.63 15.76 -3.96
C GLU A 501 -9.50 14.46 -4.79
N HIS A 502 -10.62 13.82 -5.21
CA HIS A 502 -10.57 12.58 -5.98
C HIS A 502 -10.22 12.78 -7.46
N GLY A 503 -10.21 14.01 -7.94
CA GLY A 503 -9.97 14.35 -9.34
C GLY A 503 -11.22 14.22 -10.22
N THR A 504 -11.19 14.84 -11.37
CA THR A 504 -12.29 14.78 -12.34
C THR A 504 -12.45 13.39 -12.98
N GLY A 505 -11.36 12.86 -13.49
CA GLY A 505 -11.33 11.57 -14.18
C GLY A 505 -12.29 11.48 -15.37
N MET A 506 -12.63 10.25 -15.74
CA MET A 506 -13.72 9.97 -16.70
C MET A 506 -15.10 10.18 -16.04
N ASN A 507 -15.19 9.99 -14.74
CA ASN A 507 -16.44 10.01 -13.99
C ASN A 507 -17.12 11.38 -14.04
N MET A 508 -16.36 12.44 -13.78
CA MET A 508 -16.91 13.79 -13.68
C MET A 508 -16.59 14.69 -14.88
N ALA A 509 -15.86 14.19 -15.87
CA ALA A 509 -15.57 14.95 -17.10
C ALA A 509 -16.81 15.54 -17.78
N PRO A 510 -17.99 14.86 -17.88
CA PRO A 510 -19.21 15.43 -18.44
C PRO A 510 -19.80 16.60 -17.64
N PHE A 511 -19.45 16.69 -16.35
CA PHE A 511 -20.04 17.67 -15.42
C PHE A 511 -19.18 18.93 -15.23
N VAL A 512 -18.03 19.03 -15.91
CA VAL A 512 -17.13 20.18 -15.80
C VAL A 512 -17.81 21.47 -16.20
N GLU A 513 -18.55 21.46 -17.34
CA GLU A 513 -19.27 22.65 -17.81
C GLU A 513 -20.41 23.05 -16.87
N ARG A 514 -21.06 22.09 -16.21
CA ARG A 514 -22.09 22.35 -15.21
C ARG A 514 -21.53 23.12 -14.02
N GLU A 515 -20.33 22.77 -13.54
CA GLU A 515 -19.71 23.46 -12.41
C GLU A 515 -19.10 24.81 -12.81
N TRP A 516 -18.43 24.86 -13.95
CA TRP A 516 -17.60 26.00 -14.33
C TRP A 516 -18.28 26.99 -15.28
N GLY A 517 -19.33 26.55 -15.97
CA GLY A 517 -19.98 27.29 -17.05
C GLY A 517 -19.19 27.23 -18.37
N PRO A 518 -19.83 27.66 -19.48
CA PRO A 518 -19.27 27.45 -20.82
C PRO A 518 -17.96 28.22 -21.07
N LYS A 519 -17.81 29.46 -20.56
CA LYS A 519 -16.58 30.27 -20.78
C LYS A 519 -15.35 29.61 -20.16
N ALA A 520 -15.41 29.25 -18.88
CA ALA A 520 -14.29 28.61 -18.18
C ALA A 520 -13.95 27.25 -18.80
N THR A 521 -14.97 26.47 -19.17
CA THR A 521 -14.78 25.17 -19.82
C THR A 521 -14.13 25.30 -21.19
N GLU A 522 -14.49 26.31 -21.98
CA GLU A 522 -13.84 26.57 -23.27
C GLU A 522 -12.36 26.94 -23.10
N LEU A 523 -12.02 27.74 -22.08
CA LEU A 523 -10.59 28.01 -21.77
C LEU A 523 -9.85 26.72 -21.38
N MET A 524 -10.48 25.79 -20.64
CA MET A 524 -9.89 24.49 -20.34
C MET A 524 -9.65 23.65 -21.59
N TRP A 525 -10.58 23.66 -22.56
CA TRP A 525 -10.38 23.01 -23.85
C TRP A 525 -9.24 23.65 -24.67
N GLN A 526 -9.10 24.96 -24.65
CA GLN A 526 -7.97 25.66 -25.29
C GLN A 526 -6.64 25.27 -24.63
N ILE A 527 -6.56 25.20 -23.30
CA ILE A 527 -5.36 24.73 -22.59
C ILE A 527 -4.99 23.32 -23.04
N LYS A 528 -5.97 22.41 -23.07
CA LYS A 528 -5.75 21.04 -23.56
C LYS A 528 -5.23 21.01 -24.99
N GLN A 529 -5.85 21.73 -25.89
CA GLN A 529 -5.46 21.78 -27.30
C GLN A 529 -4.06 22.35 -27.51
N LEU A 530 -3.68 23.36 -26.74
CA LEU A 530 -2.33 23.97 -26.79
C LEU A 530 -1.25 23.03 -26.24
N ALA A 531 -1.54 22.33 -25.14
CA ALA A 531 -0.58 21.45 -24.49
C ALA A 531 -0.45 20.08 -25.19
N ASP A 532 -1.53 19.60 -25.81
CA ASP A 532 -1.62 18.29 -26.46
C ASP A 532 -2.40 18.37 -27.78
N PRO A 533 -1.83 18.99 -28.81
CA PRO A 533 -2.53 19.22 -30.08
C PRO A 533 -2.90 17.93 -30.83
N GLU A 534 -2.15 16.84 -30.65
CA GLU A 534 -2.46 15.54 -31.26
C GLU A 534 -3.40 14.67 -30.42
N GLY A 535 -3.80 15.11 -29.21
CA GLY A 535 -4.72 14.40 -28.33
C GLY A 535 -4.19 13.06 -27.82
N ILE A 536 -2.89 12.95 -27.56
CA ILE A 536 -2.27 11.69 -27.14
C ILE A 536 -2.19 11.50 -25.63
N LEU A 537 -2.31 12.55 -24.81
CA LEU A 537 -2.18 12.49 -23.38
C LEU A 537 -3.56 12.36 -22.71
N GLY A 538 -3.97 11.15 -22.34
CA GLY A 538 -5.20 10.86 -21.60
C GLY A 538 -6.47 11.49 -22.21
N PRO A 539 -6.80 11.27 -23.49
CA PRO A 539 -8.00 11.86 -24.08
C PRO A 539 -9.28 11.39 -23.36
N GLY A 540 -10.19 12.33 -23.10
CA GLY A 540 -11.45 12.07 -22.40
C GLY A 540 -11.34 11.98 -20.87
N ILE A 541 -10.14 12.13 -20.32
CA ILE A 541 -9.89 12.35 -18.90
C ILE A 541 -9.88 13.86 -18.65
N VAL A 542 -10.44 14.33 -17.54
CA VAL A 542 -10.66 15.72 -17.15
C VAL A 542 -11.73 16.42 -18.01
N LEU A 543 -11.66 16.34 -19.31
CA LEU A 543 -12.61 16.96 -20.26
C LEU A 543 -13.18 15.92 -21.21
N ASN A 544 -14.52 15.85 -21.30
CA ASN A 544 -15.21 14.99 -22.24
C ASN A 544 -16.55 15.62 -22.66
N ARG A 545 -16.82 15.64 -23.97
CA ARG A 545 -18.09 16.20 -24.52
C ARG A 545 -19.23 15.18 -24.58
N GLU A 546 -18.94 13.91 -24.25
CA GLU A 546 -19.93 12.84 -24.28
C GLU A 546 -20.65 12.74 -22.92
N PRO A 547 -21.95 13.09 -22.84
CA PRO A 547 -22.66 13.22 -21.56
C PRO A 547 -22.73 11.91 -20.76
N GLY A 548 -22.81 10.75 -21.42
CA GLY A 548 -22.97 9.45 -20.77
C GLY A 548 -21.68 8.67 -20.55
N VAL A 549 -20.49 9.30 -20.68
CA VAL A 549 -19.22 8.57 -20.56
C VAL A 549 -19.02 7.99 -19.16
N HIS A 550 -19.53 8.62 -18.11
CA HIS A 550 -19.46 8.17 -16.72
C HIS A 550 -20.18 6.84 -16.46
N LEU A 551 -21.10 6.43 -17.35
CA LEU A 551 -21.83 5.17 -17.26
C LEU A 551 -21.19 4.05 -18.11
N ARG A 552 -20.08 4.34 -18.80
CA ARG A 552 -19.43 3.35 -19.68
C ARG A 552 -18.26 2.69 -19.01
N ASN A 553 -17.97 1.46 -19.45
CA ASN A 553 -16.83 0.68 -18.97
C ASN A 553 -16.81 0.45 -17.45
N LEU A 554 -17.97 0.46 -16.82
CA LEU A 554 -18.11 0.13 -15.41
C LEU A 554 -17.85 -1.36 -15.19
N LYS A 555 -17.10 -1.68 -14.13
CA LYS A 555 -16.64 -3.04 -13.85
C LYS A 555 -17.67 -3.88 -13.12
N SER A 556 -17.90 -5.09 -13.57
CA SER A 556 -18.52 -6.13 -12.76
C SER A 556 -17.55 -6.70 -11.72
N THR A 557 -18.07 -7.20 -10.61
CA THR A 557 -17.26 -7.81 -9.55
C THR A 557 -17.68 -9.28 -9.34
N PRO A 558 -17.41 -10.19 -10.31
CA PRO A 558 -17.81 -11.58 -10.19
C PRO A 558 -17.21 -12.24 -8.97
N GLU A 559 -17.95 -13.18 -8.40
CA GLU A 559 -17.47 -14.03 -7.32
C GLU A 559 -16.33 -14.90 -7.79
N ILE A 560 -15.36 -15.03 -6.92
CA ILE A 560 -14.21 -15.93 -7.04
C ILE A 560 -14.08 -16.72 -5.74
N GLU A 561 -12.89 -17.23 -5.42
CA GLU A 561 -12.67 -17.91 -4.15
C GLU A 561 -13.05 -16.98 -2.99
N GLU A 562 -13.76 -17.53 -1.99
CA GLU A 562 -14.33 -16.81 -0.84
C GLU A 562 -13.31 -15.87 -0.16
N VAL A 563 -12.07 -16.37 0.06
CA VAL A 563 -10.97 -15.59 0.67
C VAL A 563 -10.64 -14.30 -0.07
N ALA A 564 -11.01 -14.16 -1.34
CA ALA A 564 -10.65 -13.01 -2.18
C ALA A 564 -11.87 -12.25 -2.76
N THR A 565 -13.09 -12.80 -2.64
CA THR A 565 -14.31 -12.22 -3.24
C THR A 565 -14.60 -10.80 -2.76
N LYS A 566 -14.30 -10.47 -1.51
CA LYS A 566 -14.51 -9.13 -0.93
C LYS A 566 -13.51 -8.05 -1.39
N CYS A 567 -12.56 -8.36 -2.29
CA CYS A 567 -11.59 -7.38 -2.78
C CYS A 567 -12.27 -6.18 -3.44
N ILE A 568 -11.84 -4.97 -3.08
CA ILE A 568 -12.28 -3.69 -3.67
C ILE A 568 -11.25 -3.09 -4.63
N GLU A 569 -10.15 -3.82 -4.90
CA GLU A 569 -9.08 -3.43 -5.83
C GLU A 569 -8.37 -2.10 -5.47
N CYS A 570 -8.40 -1.69 -4.19
CA CYS A 570 -7.81 -0.44 -3.70
C CYS A 570 -6.27 -0.34 -3.84
N GLY A 571 -5.54 -1.48 -3.80
CA GLY A 571 -4.09 -1.51 -4.04
C GLY A 571 -3.20 -1.51 -2.80
N PHE A 572 -3.72 -1.41 -1.56
CA PHE A 572 -2.89 -1.40 -0.32
C PHE A 572 -1.94 -2.60 -0.20
N CYS A 573 -2.31 -3.72 -0.77
CA CYS A 573 -1.48 -4.94 -0.79
C CYS A 573 -0.30 -4.90 -1.79
N GLU A 574 -0.23 -3.92 -2.71
CA GLU A 574 0.81 -3.92 -3.75
C GLU A 574 2.21 -3.56 -3.25
N PRO A 575 2.41 -2.47 -2.48
CA PRO A 575 3.74 -2.08 -2.02
C PRO A 575 4.41 -3.10 -1.11
N VAL A 576 3.62 -3.84 -0.33
CA VAL A 576 4.15 -4.84 0.61
C VAL A 576 4.46 -6.19 -0.03
N CYS A 577 4.02 -6.42 -1.28
CA CYS A 577 4.21 -7.69 -1.97
C CYS A 577 5.62 -7.81 -2.54
N PRO A 578 6.40 -8.86 -2.20
CA PRO A 578 7.74 -9.04 -2.73
C PRO A 578 7.78 -9.31 -4.25
N SER A 579 6.68 -9.78 -4.85
CA SER A 579 6.61 -10.03 -6.31
C SER A 579 6.17 -8.81 -7.13
N ARG A 580 5.92 -7.65 -6.51
CA ARG A 580 5.33 -6.46 -7.17
C ARG A 580 6.06 -5.96 -8.43
N ASN A 581 7.38 -6.14 -8.48
CA ASN A 581 8.21 -5.70 -9.60
C ASN A 581 8.78 -6.88 -10.42
N VAL A 582 8.26 -8.08 -10.18
CA VAL A 582 8.71 -9.31 -10.86
C VAL A 582 7.59 -9.89 -11.70
N THR A 583 6.41 -10.07 -11.10
CA THR A 583 5.26 -10.74 -11.72
C THR A 583 3.95 -10.01 -11.39
N THR A 584 3.08 -10.63 -10.59
CA THR A 584 1.78 -10.05 -10.19
C THR A 584 1.75 -9.69 -8.71
N THR A 585 1.05 -8.60 -8.41
CA THR A 585 0.67 -8.20 -7.05
C THR A 585 -0.59 -8.95 -6.59
N PRO A 586 -0.95 -8.90 -5.31
CA PRO A 586 -2.19 -9.50 -4.82
C PRO A 586 -3.44 -8.97 -5.53
N ARG A 587 -3.58 -7.64 -5.71
CA ARG A 587 -4.68 -7.02 -6.48
C ARG A 587 -4.73 -7.58 -7.89
N GLN A 588 -3.59 -7.65 -8.57
CA GLN A 588 -3.49 -8.14 -9.94
C GLN A 588 -3.85 -9.64 -10.05
N ARG A 589 -3.45 -10.48 -9.08
CA ARG A 589 -3.87 -11.88 -9.02
C ARG A 589 -5.39 -12.01 -8.96
N ILE A 590 -6.03 -11.19 -8.14
CA ILE A 590 -7.49 -11.17 -7.98
C ILE A 590 -8.15 -10.67 -9.27
N ALA A 591 -7.65 -9.58 -9.89
CA ALA A 591 -8.17 -9.07 -11.16
C ALA A 591 -8.13 -10.13 -12.27
N VAL A 592 -7.02 -10.88 -12.38
CA VAL A 592 -6.89 -12.00 -13.34
C VAL A 592 -7.84 -13.15 -13.00
N ARG A 593 -8.04 -13.48 -11.71
CA ARG A 593 -9.02 -14.50 -11.28
C ARG A 593 -10.44 -14.10 -11.65
N ARG A 594 -10.81 -12.85 -11.43
CA ARG A 594 -12.12 -12.30 -11.81
C ARG A 594 -12.33 -12.37 -13.33
N GLU A 595 -11.29 -12.08 -14.14
CA GLU A 595 -11.40 -12.24 -15.58
C GLU A 595 -11.62 -13.69 -15.98
N MET A 596 -10.89 -14.64 -15.40
CA MET A 596 -11.13 -16.06 -15.65
C MET A 596 -12.57 -16.46 -15.28
N ALA A 597 -13.17 -15.85 -14.24
CA ALA A 597 -14.56 -16.11 -13.85
C ALA A 597 -15.60 -15.48 -14.79
N ARG A 598 -15.25 -14.36 -15.45
CA ARG A 598 -16.10 -13.74 -16.50
C ARG A 598 -16.10 -14.56 -17.80
N GLN A 599 -15.03 -15.30 -18.05
CA GLN A 599 -14.83 -16.02 -19.31
C GLN A 599 -15.53 -17.38 -19.32
N PRO A 600 -16.15 -17.78 -20.43
CA PRO A 600 -16.65 -19.14 -20.62
C PRO A 600 -15.52 -20.19 -20.42
N PRO A 601 -15.85 -21.42 -20.04
CA PRO A 601 -14.85 -22.46 -19.80
C PRO A 601 -13.94 -22.78 -20.99
N ASP A 602 -14.45 -22.64 -22.20
CA ASP A 602 -13.78 -22.90 -23.49
C ASP A 602 -13.12 -21.67 -24.12
N SER A 603 -13.20 -20.52 -23.44
CA SER A 603 -12.65 -19.26 -23.95
C SER A 603 -11.12 -19.35 -24.14
N PRO A 604 -10.58 -18.90 -25.28
CA PRO A 604 -9.15 -18.81 -25.51
C PRO A 604 -8.46 -17.85 -24.55
N VAL A 605 -9.15 -16.78 -24.12
CA VAL A 605 -8.66 -15.84 -23.11
C VAL A 605 -8.46 -16.56 -21.76
N ARG A 606 -9.46 -17.34 -21.32
CA ARG A 606 -9.36 -18.11 -20.07
C ARG A 606 -8.20 -19.10 -20.11
N GLN A 607 -8.01 -19.77 -21.23
CA GLN A 607 -6.89 -20.71 -21.38
C GLN A 607 -5.54 -20.01 -21.32
N ALA A 608 -5.35 -18.91 -22.05
CA ALA A 608 -4.12 -18.12 -22.04
C ALA A 608 -3.79 -17.58 -20.64
N LEU A 609 -4.80 -17.11 -19.92
CA LEU A 609 -4.64 -16.63 -18.54
C LEU A 609 -4.25 -17.77 -17.59
N LEU A 610 -4.86 -18.95 -17.69
CA LEU A 610 -4.53 -20.12 -16.87
C LEU A 610 -3.07 -20.55 -17.06
N GLU A 611 -2.60 -20.62 -18.31
CA GLU A 611 -1.23 -21.02 -18.64
C GLU A 611 -0.20 -20.05 -18.06
N GLN A 612 -0.48 -18.76 -18.12
CA GLN A 612 0.42 -17.70 -17.61
C GLN A 612 0.36 -17.57 -16.08
N TYR A 613 -0.78 -17.88 -15.45
CA TYR A 613 -1.02 -17.71 -14.03
C TYR A 613 -0.14 -18.58 -13.13
N GLU A 614 0.33 -19.72 -13.62
CA GLU A 614 1.19 -20.65 -12.88
C GLU A 614 2.44 -19.96 -12.36
N TYR A 615 3.24 -19.38 -13.25
CA TYR A 615 4.44 -18.64 -12.85
C TYR A 615 4.10 -17.30 -12.23
N GLU A 616 3.26 -16.52 -12.89
CA GLU A 616 3.00 -15.12 -12.57
C GLU A 616 2.32 -14.91 -11.18
N ALA A 617 1.54 -15.90 -10.73
CA ALA A 617 0.77 -15.76 -9.51
C ALA A 617 1.09 -16.85 -8.47
N ILE A 618 1.20 -18.12 -8.89
CA ILE A 618 1.32 -19.25 -7.96
C ILE A 618 2.77 -19.47 -7.53
N GLN A 619 3.69 -19.55 -8.49
CA GLN A 619 5.10 -19.84 -8.18
C GLN A 619 5.79 -18.67 -7.48
N THR A 620 5.50 -17.44 -7.87
CA THR A 620 6.13 -16.23 -7.33
C THR A 620 5.44 -15.65 -6.09
N CYS A 621 4.34 -16.22 -5.62
CA CYS A 621 3.74 -15.81 -4.35
C CYS A 621 4.57 -16.31 -3.16
N ALA A 622 5.04 -15.40 -2.32
CA ALA A 622 5.74 -15.71 -1.08
C ALA A 622 4.83 -16.39 -0.03
N ALA A 623 3.52 -16.17 -0.10
CA ALA A 623 2.53 -16.62 0.90
C ALA A 623 2.92 -16.23 2.34
N ASP A 624 3.45 -15.01 2.48
CA ASP A 624 3.98 -14.44 3.72
C ASP A 624 2.94 -13.70 4.57
N GLY A 625 1.71 -13.52 4.05
CA GLY A 625 0.62 -12.85 4.74
C GLY A 625 0.68 -11.32 4.76
N SER A 626 1.80 -10.68 4.35
CA SER A 626 1.93 -9.20 4.38
C SER A 626 0.79 -8.48 3.65
N CYS A 627 0.23 -9.10 2.61
CA CYS A 627 -0.93 -8.55 1.90
C CYS A 627 -2.20 -8.49 2.74
N ALA A 628 -2.39 -9.43 3.68
CA ALA A 628 -3.53 -9.42 4.61
C ALA A 628 -3.39 -8.31 5.65
N ALA A 629 -2.19 -8.13 6.21
CA ALA A 629 -1.91 -7.07 7.17
C ALA A 629 -2.13 -5.67 6.59
N ALA A 630 -1.81 -5.48 5.30
CA ALA A 630 -2.03 -4.22 4.60
C ALA A 630 -3.45 -4.05 4.02
N CYS A 631 -4.27 -5.10 4.05
CA CYS A 631 -5.58 -5.09 3.40
C CYS A 631 -6.67 -4.60 4.36
N PRO A 632 -7.42 -3.53 4.03
CA PRO A 632 -8.49 -3.03 4.89
C PRO A 632 -9.65 -4.03 5.10
N VAL A 633 -9.74 -5.08 4.27
CA VAL A 633 -10.70 -6.19 4.42
C VAL A 633 -10.00 -7.54 4.72
N ALA A 634 -8.76 -7.48 5.19
CA ALA A 634 -7.95 -8.63 5.65
C ALA A 634 -7.82 -9.79 4.64
N ILE A 635 -7.79 -9.49 3.33
CA ILE A 635 -7.66 -10.52 2.28
C ILE A 635 -6.23 -11.03 2.20
N ASP A 636 -6.06 -12.32 2.50
CA ASP A 636 -4.81 -13.04 2.34
C ASP A 636 -4.74 -13.79 1.00
N THR A 637 -4.09 -13.20 0.00
CA THR A 637 -3.85 -13.92 -1.26
C THR A 637 -2.82 -15.04 -1.13
N GLY A 638 -2.07 -15.10 -0.05
CA GLY A 638 -1.24 -16.25 0.30
C GLY A 638 -2.10 -17.47 0.61
N LYS A 639 -3.20 -17.33 1.36
CA LYS A 639 -4.20 -18.40 1.60
C LYS A 639 -4.85 -18.84 0.29
N LEU A 640 -5.24 -17.90 -0.58
CA LEU A 640 -5.72 -18.21 -1.92
C LEU A 640 -4.72 -19.08 -2.70
N VAL A 641 -3.46 -18.65 -2.76
CA VAL A 641 -2.43 -19.39 -3.51
C VAL A 641 -2.10 -20.74 -2.87
N LYS A 642 -2.08 -20.85 -1.53
CA LYS A 642 -1.95 -22.14 -0.83
C LYS A 642 -3.08 -23.10 -1.27
N ALA A 643 -4.33 -22.65 -1.29
CA ALA A 643 -5.48 -23.46 -1.73
C ALA A 643 -5.35 -23.88 -3.21
N LEU A 644 -4.88 -23.00 -4.10
CA LEU A 644 -4.63 -23.33 -5.48
C LEU A 644 -3.50 -24.37 -5.63
N ARG A 645 -2.42 -24.26 -4.85
CA ARG A 645 -1.33 -25.26 -4.81
C ARG A 645 -1.85 -26.62 -4.37
N VAL A 646 -2.75 -26.69 -3.39
CA VAL A 646 -3.42 -27.95 -2.98
C VAL A 646 -4.17 -28.57 -4.16
N ARG A 647 -4.95 -27.78 -4.89
CA ARG A 647 -5.72 -28.26 -6.06
C ARG A 647 -4.82 -28.79 -7.20
N GLN A 648 -3.63 -28.23 -7.38
CA GLN A 648 -2.68 -28.65 -8.41
C GLN A 648 -2.08 -30.03 -8.16
N HIS A 649 -1.98 -30.45 -6.89
CA HIS A 649 -1.31 -31.70 -6.57
C HIS A 649 -2.13 -32.94 -6.99
N ARG A 650 -1.41 -33.92 -7.56
CA ARG A 650 -1.93 -35.27 -7.80
C ARG A 650 -1.60 -36.17 -6.62
N ALA A 651 -2.31 -37.26 -6.48
CA ALA A 651 -2.13 -38.22 -5.39
C ALA A 651 -0.68 -38.66 -5.12
N PRO A 652 0.17 -38.91 -6.14
CA PRO A 652 1.59 -39.25 -5.90
C PRO A 652 2.38 -38.16 -5.20
N ALA A 653 2.15 -36.87 -5.57
CA ALA A 653 2.83 -35.73 -4.95
C ALA A 653 2.39 -35.57 -3.49
N THR A 654 1.11 -35.70 -3.19
CA THR A 654 0.57 -35.65 -1.82
C THR A 654 1.15 -36.77 -0.95
N ARG A 655 1.28 -38.01 -1.49
CA ARG A 655 1.91 -39.14 -0.80
C ARG A 655 3.38 -38.88 -0.51
N ALA A 656 4.13 -38.32 -1.47
CA ALA A 656 5.53 -37.95 -1.28
C ALA A 656 5.69 -36.89 -0.18
N GLY A 657 4.80 -35.86 -0.15
CA GLY A 657 4.77 -34.87 0.92
C GLY A 657 4.51 -35.48 2.31
N ALA A 658 3.58 -36.43 2.41
CA ALA A 658 3.30 -37.15 3.65
C ALA A 658 4.49 -38.04 4.08
N LEU A 659 5.15 -38.72 3.15
CA LEU A 659 6.34 -39.53 3.43
C LEU A 659 7.50 -38.64 3.96
N ALA A 660 7.70 -37.48 3.34
CA ALA A 660 8.68 -36.49 3.80
C ALA A 660 8.40 -35.99 5.23
N ALA A 661 7.12 -35.77 5.57
CA ALA A 661 6.71 -35.40 6.92
C ALA A 661 6.99 -36.51 7.94
N ASN A 662 6.64 -37.75 7.60
CA ASN A 662 6.90 -38.90 8.47
C ASN A 662 8.38 -39.13 8.76
N HIS A 663 9.25 -38.86 7.81
CA HIS A 663 10.70 -39.10 7.92
C HIS A 663 11.51 -37.80 8.05
N PHE A 664 10.91 -36.71 8.53
CA PHE A 664 11.54 -35.39 8.55
C PHE A 664 12.86 -35.35 9.32
N GLY A 665 13.02 -36.07 10.44
CA GLY A 665 14.30 -36.16 11.16
C GLY A 665 15.43 -36.80 10.35
N ALA A 666 15.11 -37.73 9.45
CA ALA A 666 16.10 -38.27 8.53
C ALA A 666 16.46 -37.24 7.44
N LEU A 667 15.45 -36.50 6.94
CA LEU A 667 15.67 -35.42 5.96
C LEU A 667 16.53 -34.28 6.51
N GLU A 668 16.37 -33.91 7.79
CA GLU A 668 17.23 -32.92 8.46
C GLU A 668 18.70 -33.36 8.45
N ARG A 669 18.94 -34.66 8.75
CA ARG A 669 20.30 -35.20 8.72
C ARG A 669 20.91 -35.21 7.33
N VAL A 670 20.13 -35.66 6.33
CA VAL A 670 20.55 -35.68 4.92
C VAL A 670 20.82 -34.25 4.43
N ALA A 671 19.95 -33.28 4.72
CA ALA A 671 20.14 -31.89 4.33
C ALA A 671 21.43 -31.32 4.92
N ARG A 672 21.72 -31.53 6.20
CA ARG A 672 22.97 -31.10 6.84
C ARG A 672 24.20 -31.76 6.20
N ALA A 673 24.12 -33.07 5.91
CA ALA A 673 25.22 -33.77 5.26
C ALA A 673 25.48 -33.26 3.84
N ALA A 674 24.42 -33.01 3.07
CA ALA A 674 24.52 -32.43 1.74
C ALA A 674 25.14 -31.03 1.75
N LEU A 675 24.77 -30.18 2.72
CA LEU A 675 25.37 -28.86 2.90
C LEU A 675 26.86 -28.93 3.27
N ARG A 676 27.28 -29.92 4.10
CA ARG A 676 28.68 -30.13 4.47
C ARG A 676 29.50 -30.56 3.27
N LEU A 677 28.99 -31.50 2.44
CA LEU A 677 29.66 -32.04 1.26
C LEU A 677 29.61 -31.07 0.06
N GLY A 678 28.47 -30.40 -0.15
CA GLY A 678 28.22 -29.57 -1.31
C GLY A 678 28.77 -28.13 -1.21
N GLY A 679 29.07 -27.64 0.01
CA GLY A 679 29.54 -26.29 0.22
C GLY A 679 30.88 -25.96 -0.45
N GLY A 680 31.69 -26.96 -0.80
CA GLY A 680 32.96 -26.77 -1.52
C GLY A 680 32.84 -26.84 -3.05
N LEU A 681 31.95 -27.66 -3.57
CA LEU A 681 31.82 -27.93 -5.02
C LEU A 681 30.74 -27.05 -5.66
N ALA A 682 29.59 -26.88 -5.02
CA ALA A 682 28.49 -26.10 -5.55
C ALA A 682 28.74 -24.59 -5.49
N ALA A 683 29.51 -24.10 -4.52
CA ALA A 683 29.94 -22.70 -4.46
C ALA A 683 30.88 -22.30 -5.63
N ARG A 684 31.56 -23.30 -6.25
CA ARG A 684 32.41 -23.07 -7.43
C ARG A 684 31.62 -23.17 -8.75
N ALA A 685 30.50 -23.90 -8.76
CA ALA A 685 29.74 -24.17 -9.98
C ALA A 685 28.48 -23.29 -10.16
N SER A 686 27.93 -22.76 -9.07
CA SER A 686 26.79 -21.84 -9.11
C SER A 686 27.18 -20.53 -8.43
N ARG A 687 26.82 -19.41 -9.06
CA ARG A 687 26.91 -18.06 -8.44
C ARG A 687 26.02 -17.89 -7.19
N ARG A 688 25.46 -18.98 -6.64
CA ARG A 688 24.54 -19.00 -5.51
C ARG A 688 25.26 -19.55 -4.29
N ALA A 689 25.52 -18.70 -3.30
CA ALA A 689 26.04 -19.14 -2.00
C ALA A 689 24.98 -20.00 -1.28
N LEU A 690 25.26 -21.30 -1.12
CA LEU A 690 24.49 -22.16 -0.22
C LEU A 690 24.86 -21.84 1.23
N PRO A 691 23.91 -21.86 2.19
CA PRO A 691 24.22 -21.67 3.59
C PRO A 691 25.14 -22.76 4.13
N ALA A 692 25.96 -22.44 5.13
CA ALA A 692 26.74 -23.45 5.84
C ALA A 692 25.81 -24.41 6.59
N ALA A 693 26.29 -25.62 6.85
CA ALA A 693 25.56 -26.59 7.67
C ALA A 693 25.66 -26.22 9.17
N ALA A 694 24.55 -26.36 9.88
CA ALA A 694 24.55 -26.26 11.35
C ALA A 694 25.38 -27.39 12.00
N PRO A 695 25.90 -27.21 13.24
CA PRO A 695 26.49 -28.28 14.03
C PRO A 695 25.53 -29.47 14.17
N SER A 696 26.08 -30.66 14.39
CA SER A 696 25.27 -31.87 14.55
C SER A 696 24.64 -31.99 15.94
N GLN A 697 25.21 -31.33 16.91
CA GLN A 697 24.79 -31.36 18.30
C GLN A 697 24.25 -29.98 18.71
N LEU A 698 23.14 -29.99 19.42
CA LEU A 698 22.58 -28.83 20.08
C LEU A 698 23.26 -28.64 21.44
N PRO A 699 23.25 -27.42 22.01
CA PRO A 699 23.80 -27.19 23.35
C PRO A 699 23.08 -28.05 24.39
N PHE A 700 23.86 -28.57 25.34
CA PHE A 700 23.33 -29.36 26.46
C PHE A 700 22.55 -28.46 27.42
N THR A 701 21.34 -28.88 27.78
CA THR A 701 20.49 -28.17 28.74
C THR A 701 19.76 -29.19 29.64
N VAL A 702 19.36 -28.78 30.83
CA VAL A 702 18.63 -29.61 31.80
C VAL A 702 17.21 -29.09 32.01
N ARG A 703 16.29 -29.99 32.27
CA ARG A 703 14.88 -29.64 32.48
C ARG A 703 14.62 -29.05 33.86
N GLU A 704 15.34 -29.53 34.85
CA GLU A 704 15.20 -29.07 36.25
C GLU A 704 15.58 -27.59 36.38
N GLY A 705 14.65 -26.80 36.94
CA GLY A 705 14.84 -25.35 37.04
C GLY A 705 14.71 -24.55 35.74
N ALA A 706 14.32 -25.16 34.64
CA ALA A 706 14.11 -24.45 33.38
C ALA A 706 12.91 -23.49 33.49
N ALA A 707 13.08 -22.26 33.04
CA ALA A 707 12.03 -21.23 32.97
C ALA A 707 11.14 -21.39 31.73
N ALA A 708 11.64 -22.03 30.67
CA ALA A 708 10.90 -22.30 29.43
C ALA A 708 11.43 -23.55 28.71
N VAL A 709 10.59 -24.13 27.88
CA VAL A 709 11.01 -25.09 26.85
C VAL A 709 11.57 -24.33 25.66
N TYR A 710 12.71 -24.72 25.13
CA TYR A 710 13.23 -24.15 23.91
C TYR A 710 13.14 -25.14 22.75
N LEU A 711 12.36 -24.78 21.72
CA LEU A 711 12.24 -25.49 20.46
C LEU A 711 13.09 -24.78 19.39
N PRO A 712 14.39 -25.13 19.19
CA PRO A 712 15.18 -24.58 18.10
C PRO A 712 14.48 -24.83 16.76
N ALA A 713 14.27 -23.79 15.97
CA ALA A 713 13.64 -23.92 14.65
C ALA A 713 14.43 -24.89 13.74
N CYS A 714 13.73 -25.66 12.92
CA CYS A 714 14.39 -26.57 11.97
C CYS A 714 15.39 -25.84 11.04
N LEU A 715 15.14 -24.57 10.74
CA LEU A 715 16.05 -23.72 9.97
C LEU A 715 17.41 -23.59 10.70
N ASN A 716 17.42 -23.30 12.00
CA ASN A 716 18.63 -23.13 12.81
C ASN A 716 19.28 -24.47 13.19
N ARG A 717 18.54 -25.59 13.07
CA ARG A 717 19.11 -26.96 13.18
C ARG A 717 19.76 -27.45 11.89
N ILE A 718 19.40 -26.87 10.72
CA ILE A 718 19.90 -27.25 9.39
C ILE A 718 20.98 -26.28 8.91
N PHE A 719 20.74 -24.96 9.01
CA PHE A 719 21.59 -23.91 8.48
C PHE A 719 22.43 -23.27 9.59
N GLY A 720 23.74 -23.20 9.37
CA GLY A 720 24.70 -22.53 10.26
C GLY A 720 25.00 -21.09 9.85
N ASN A 721 25.85 -20.42 10.65
CA ASN A 721 26.18 -18.99 10.53
C ASN A 721 27.26 -18.67 9.45
N GLY A 722 27.64 -19.61 8.59
CA GLY A 722 28.66 -19.40 7.57
C GLY A 722 30.05 -19.86 7.99
N ARG A 723 31.12 -19.39 7.29
CA ARG A 723 32.51 -19.85 7.48
C ARG A 723 33.12 -19.45 8.82
N ASP A 724 32.52 -18.49 9.52
CA ASP A 724 33.04 -17.96 10.79
C ASP A 724 32.37 -18.58 12.02
N SER A 725 31.72 -19.73 11.87
CA SER A 725 31.08 -20.48 12.99
C SER A 725 32.07 -20.93 14.09
N ALA A 726 33.36 -20.79 13.88
CA ALA A 726 34.40 -21.00 14.92
C ALA A 726 34.54 -19.79 15.86
N VAL A 727 34.08 -18.61 15.47
CA VAL A 727 34.22 -17.35 16.21
C VAL A 727 32.91 -16.90 16.88
N HIS A 728 31.78 -17.19 16.22
CA HIS A 728 30.44 -16.76 16.66
C HIS A 728 29.59 -17.96 17.08
N PRO A 729 28.81 -17.84 18.18
CA PRO A 729 27.88 -18.89 18.58
C PRO A 729 26.80 -19.13 17.55
N THR A 730 26.25 -20.32 17.52
CA THR A 730 24.99 -20.58 16.80
C THR A 730 23.81 -19.92 17.54
N VAL A 731 22.69 -19.74 16.85
CA VAL A 731 21.47 -19.18 17.48
C VAL A 731 21.04 -20.00 18.71
N PRO A 732 21.03 -21.37 18.66
CA PRO A 732 20.73 -22.16 19.85
C PRO A 732 21.71 -21.94 21.00
N GLU A 733 23.01 -21.87 20.72
CA GLU A 733 24.04 -21.61 21.75
C GLU A 733 23.86 -20.21 22.36
N ALA A 734 23.66 -19.19 21.53
CA ALA A 734 23.46 -17.82 21.97
C ALA A 734 22.20 -17.69 22.85
N LEU A 735 21.05 -18.24 22.44
CA LEU A 735 19.81 -18.15 23.23
C LEU A 735 19.93 -18.87 24.57
N VAL A 736 20.55 -20.04 24.60
CA VAL A 736 20.83 -20.76 25.87
C VAL A 736 21.75 -19.95 26.78
N ALA A 737 22.81 -19.32 26.23
CA ALA A 737 23.76 -18.53 26.98
C ALA A 737 23.11 -17.28 27.58
N VAL A 738 22.36 -16.50 26.79
CA VAL A 738 21.73 -15.26 27.29
C VAL A 738 20.63 -15.57 28.31
N SER A 739 19.82 -16.64 28.07
CA SER A 739 18.79 -17.06 29.01
C SER A 739 19.37 -17.49 30.35
N ARG A 740 20.50 -18.21 30.33
CA ARG A 740 21.21 -18.61 31.55
C ARG A 740 21.82 -17.40 32.29
N ARG A 741 22.39 -16.45 31.53
CA ARG A 741 22.99 -15.21 32.07
C ARG A 741 21.96 -14.33 32.77
N ALA A 742 20.75 -14.29 32.22
CA ALA A 742 19.58 -13.59 32.80
C ALA A 742 18.94 -14.35 33.98
N GLY A 743 19.46 -15.50 34.41
CA GLY A 743 18.85 -16.31 35.47
C GLY A 743 17.55 -17.02 35.06
N ARG A 744 17.27 -17.11 33.78
CA ARG A 744 16.07 -17.75 33.20
C ARG A 744 16.45 -18.89 32.22
N PRO A 745 17.07 -20.00 32.74
CA PRO A 745 17.57 -21.06 31.87
C PRO A 745 16.45 -21.71 31.05
N VAL A 746 16.76 -22.08 29.81
CA VAL A 746 15.84 -22.79 28.91
C VAL A 746 16.27 -24.25 28.74
N TRP A 747 15.29 -25.14 28.50
CA TRP A 747 15.51 -26.55 28.27
C TRP A 747 15.19 -26.95 26.82
N ILE A 748 16.12 -27.59 26.15
CA ILE A 748 15.93 -28.20 24.82
C ILE A 748 15.61 -29.69 25.01
N PRO A 749 14.40 -30.17 24.59
CA PRO A 749 14.07 -31.60 24.65
C PRO A 749 15.02 -32.46 23.83
N SER A 750 15.41 -33.62 24.31
CA SER A 750 16.33 -34.52 23.60
C SER A 750 15.72 -35.08 22.29
N ASP A 751 14.39 -35.12 22.20
CA ASP A 751 13.62 -35.60 21.03
C ASP A 751 13.17 -34.47 20.09
N VAL A 752 13.78 -33.29 20.15
CA VAL A 752 13.41 -32.11 19.32
C VAL A 752 13.61 -32.32 17.82
N ALA A 753 14.56 -33.19 17.43
CA ALA A 753 14.85 -33.50 16.04
C ALA A 753 13.63 -34.12 15.34
N GLY A 754 13.35 -33.69 14.12
CA GLY A 754 12.19 -34.17 13.34
C GLY A 754 10.87 -33.47 13.65
N HIS A 755 10.87 -32.46 14.55
CA HIS A 755 9.70 -31.61 14.80
C HIS A 755 9.85 -30.28 14.05
N CYS A 756 8.73 -29.81 13.45
CA CYS A 756 8.68 -28.59 12.62
C CYS A 756 7.30 -27.95 12.76
N CYS A 757 7.21 -26.64 12.60
CA CYS A 757 5.95 -25.90 12.60
C CYS A 757 4.95 -26.30 11.49
N GLY A 758 5.37 -27.07 10.47
CA GLY A 758 4.51 -27.48 9.37
C GLY A 758 4.48 -26.54 8.16
N THR A 759 4.93 -25.28 8.31
CA THR A 759 4.95 -24.25 7.25
C THR A 759 5.55 -24.73 5.91
N PRO A 760 6.63 -25.53 5.83
CA PRO A 760 7.13 -26.01 4.54
C PRO A 760 6.12 -26.84 3.74
N TRP A 761 5.24 -27.57 4.39
CA TRP A 761 4.17 -28.34 3.74
C TRP A 761 2.97 -27.47 3.41
N SER A 762 2.50 -26.66 4.36
CA SER A 762 1.40 -25.72 4.18
C SER A 762 1.67 -24.77 3.01
N SER A 763 2.82 -24.11 3.00
CA SER A 763 3.17 -23.13 1.94
C SER A 763 3.24 -23.73 0.54
N LYS A 764 3.51 -25.06 0.43
CA LYS A 764 3.58 -25.79 -0.83
C LYS A 764 2.28 -26.53 -1.19
N GLY A 765 1.27 -26.55 -0.31
CA GLY A 765 -0.02 -27.20 -0.55
C GLY A 765 -0.03 -28.71 -0.26
N TYR A 766 0.90 -29.24 0.55
CA TYR A 766 0.89 -30.64 0.97
C TYR A 766 0.11 -30.85 2.26
N THR A 767 -1.23 -30.76 2.21
CA THR A 767 -2.13 -30.78 3.37
C THR A 767 -1.95 -32.00 4.27
N THR A 768 -1.81 -33.20 3.72
CA THR A 768 -1.60 -34.41 4.52
C THR A 768 -0.27 -34.35 5.29
N GLY A 769 0.80 -33.88 4.66
CA GLY A 769 2.10 -33.70 5.31
C GLY A 769 2.06 -32.62 6.40
N GLN A 770 1.33 -31.55 6.18
CA GLN A 770 1.13 -30.49 7.15
C GLN A 770 0.34 -31.01 8.37
N GLN A 771 -0.76 -31.72 8.18
CA GLN A 771 -1.57 -32.30 9.27
C GLN A 771 -0.77 -33.30 10.12
N LEU A 772 0.03 -34.16 9.48
CA LEU A 772 0.91 -35.09 10.18
C LEU A 772 1.95 -34.38 11.05
N MET A 773 2.55 -33.31 10.53
CA MET A 773 3.54 -32.51 11.25
C MET A 773 2.90 -31.70 12.37
N ALA A 774 1.76 -31.08 12.11
CA ALA A 774 1.00 -30.31 13.11
C ALA A 774 0.61 -31.19 14.30
N GLY A 775 0.05 -32.38 14.05
CA GLY A 775 -0.31 -33.32 15.11
C GLY A 775 0.90 -33.80 15.93
N ARG A 776 2.02 -34.05 15.24
CA ARG A 776 3.27 -34.46 15.91
C ARG A 776 3.83 -33.34 16.81
N VAL A 777 3.89 -32.12 16.32
CA VAL A 777 4.45 -31.00 17.09
C VAL A 777 3.50 -30.60 18.23
N ALA A 778 2.19 -30.59 18.02
CA ALA A 778 1.22 -30.30 19.08
C ALA A 778 1.34 -31.29 20.24
N SER A 779 1.40 -32.60 19.95
CA SER A 779 1.62 -33.65 20.95
C SER A 779 2.96 -33.49 21.68
N ALA A 780 4.01 -33.09 20.98
CA ALA A 780 5.32 -32.84 21.58
C ALA A 780 5.31 -31.60 22.47
N LEU A 781 4.72 -30.50 22.03
CA LEU A 781 4.59 -29.27 22.81
C LEU A 781 3.87 -29.52 24.12
N HIS A 782 2.79 -30.26 24.11
CA HIS A 782 2.03 -30.61 25.32
C HIS A 782 2.88 -31.43 26.32
N ARG A 783 3.64 -32.43 25.83
CA ARG A 783 4.56 -33.22 26.70
C ARG A 783 5.71 -32.38 27.24
N TRP A 784 6.35 -31.56 26.39
CA TRP A 784 7.51 -30.77 26.77
C TRP A 784 7.17 -29.65 27.73
N SER A 785 6.04 -28.94 27.49
CA SER A 785 5.56 -27.86 28.37
C SER A 785 4.91 -28.33 29.64
N ASP A 786 4.77 -29.66 29.84
CA ASP A 786 4.04 -30.25 30.95
C ASP A 786 2.58 -29.75 31.04
N GLY A 787 1.88 -29.88 29.90
CA GLY A 787 0.51 -29.44 29.78
C GLY A 787 0.33 -27.92 29.78
N GLY A 788 1.33 -27.15 29.39
CA GLY A 788 1.28 -25.69 29.34
C GLY A 788 1.84 -24.98 30.56
N ARG A 789 2.44 -25.70 31.54
CA ARG A 789 3.08 -25.06 32.72
C ARG A 789 4.31 -24.26 32.37
N LEU A 790 5.08 -24.68 31.37
CA LEU A 790 6.24 -23.96 30.85
C LEU A 790 5.90 -23.34 29.50
N PRO A 791 6.20 -22.06 29.28
CA PRO A 791 6.10 -21.48 27.95
C PRO A 791 7.09 -22.14 26.99
N VAL A 792 6.79 -22.09 25.68
CA VAL A 792 7.64 -22.64 24.64
C VAL A 792 8.25 -21.51 23.81
N VAL A 793 9.57 -21.41 23.82
CA VAL A 793 10.33 -20.38 23.07
C VAL A 793 10.81 -20.93 21.74
N ILE A 794 10.67 -20.15 20.68
CA ILE A 794 11.08 -20.49 19.31
C ILE A 794 11.97 -19.38 18.75
N ASP A 795 13.06 -19.75 18.10
CA ASP A 795 14.13 -18.85 17.66
C ASP A 795 14.01 -18.41 16.17
N ALA A 796 12.81 -18.51 15.59
CA ALA A 796 12.53 -18.02 14.25
C ALA A 796 11.07 -17.57 14.15
N SER A 797 10.86 -16.29 13.89
CA SER A 797 9.51 -15.69 13.88
C SER A 797 8.56 -16.36 12.88
N SER A 798 9.06 -16.87 11.74
CA SER A 798 8.23 -17.63 10.79
C SER A 798 7.74 -18.96 11.35
N CYS A 799 8.48 -19.58 12.26
CA CYS A 799 8.06 -20.82 12.92
C CYS A 799 7.09 -20.53 14.07
N ALA A 800 7.32 -19.48 14.86
CA ALA A 800 6.39 -19.04 15.90
C ALA A 800 5.02 -18.68 15.31
N TYR A 801 5.01 -17.86 14.26
CA TYR A 801 3.80 -17.52 13.51
C TYR A 801 3.09 -18.77 12.96
N GLY A 802 3.83 -19.67 12.30
CA GLY A 802 3.25 -20.89 11.73
C GLY A 802 2.68 -21.85 12.78
N LEU A 803 3.25 -21.91 13.99
CA LEU A 803 2.67 -22.71 15.08
C LEU A 803 1.37 -22.10 15.62
N LEU A 804 1.35 -20.79 15.78
CA LEU A 804 0.15 -20.08 16.28
C LEU A 804 -1.00 -20.11 15.25
N ASP A 805 -0.70 -19.91 13.96
CA ASP A 805 -1.71 -19.85 12.88
C ASP A 805 -2.22 -21.25 12.46
N GLU A 806 -1.34 -22.27 12.40
CA GLU A 806 -1.63 -23.55 11.73
C GLU A 806 -1.79 -24.75 12.70
N VAL A 807 -1.22 -24.70 13.91
CA VAL A 807 -1.23 -25.84 14.84
C VAL A 807 -2.25 -25.65 15.95
N GLY A 808 -2.48 -24.41 16.39
CA GLY A 808 -3.25 -24.08 17.57
C GLY A 808 -2.57 -24.63 18.84
N ALA A 809 -2.08 -23.76 19.67
CA ALA A 809 -1.42 -24.12 20.93
C ALA A 809 -2.42 -24.03 22.08
N ASP A 810 -3.53 -24.79 22.02
CA ASP A 810 -4.59 -24.73 23.05
C ASP A 810 -4.00 -24.94 24.45
N GLY A 811 -4.00 -23.86 25.24
CA GLY A 811 -3.49 -23.86 26.60
C GLY A 811 -1.95 -23.86 26.77
N ILE A 812 -1.18 -23.67 25.67
CA ILE A 812 0.28 -23.57 25.71
C ILE A 812 0.72 -22.19 25.26
N GLU A 813 1.47 -21.48 26.09
CA GLU A 813 2.08 -20.20 25.72
C GLU A 813 3.26 -20.44 24.76
N VAL A 814 3.14 -19.97 23.52
CA VAL A 814 4.22 -20.01 22.51
C VAL A 814 4.79 -18.61 22.33
N LEU A 815 6.06 -18.44 22.62
CA LEU A 815 6.79 -17.18 22.55
C LEU A 815 7.83 -17.21 21.42
N ASP A 816 7.84 -16.16 20.59
CA ASP A 816 9.00 -15.87 19.74
C ASP A 816 10.22 -15.46 20.59
N SER A 817 11.40 -15.74 20.12
CA SER A 817 12.65 -15.33 20.81
C SER A 817 12.75 -13.83 21.05
N ILE A 818 12.13 -12.98 20.20
CA ILE A 818 12.07 -11.53 20.42
C ILE A 818 11.24 -11.22 21.67
N ALA A 819 10.04 -11.81 21.79
CA ALA A 819 9.20 -11.64 22.97
C ALA A 819 9.90 -12.18 24.23
N TRP A 820 10.47 -13.39 24.14
CA TRP A 820 11.22 -13.99 25.23
C TRP A 820 12.35 -13.10 25.74
N VAL A 821 13.19 -12.59 24.83
CA VAL A 821 14.31 -11.70 25.18
C VAL A 821 13.79 -10.39 25.76
N HIS A 822 12.85 -9.73 25.11
CA HIS A 822 12.37 -8.42 25.53
C HIS A 822 11.64 -8.48 26.88
N ASP A 823 10.70 -9.40 27.03
CA ASP A 823 9.77 -9.40 28.17
C ASP A 823 10.35 -10.13 29.41
N HIS A 824 11.32 -11.02 29.23
CA HIS A 824 11.83 -11.89 30.30
C HIS A 824 13.32 -11.81 30.57
N LEU A 825 14.15 -11.35 29.62
CA LEU A 825 15.59 -11.37 29.77
C LEU A 825 16.23 -9.99 29.84
N LEU A 826 15.75 -9.03 29.07
CA LEU A 826 16.45 -7.79 28.75
C LEU A 826 16.81 -6.97 29.98
N ASP A 827 15.92 -6.88 30.97
CA ASP A 827 16.14 -6.15 32.23
C ASP A 827 17.11 -6.86 33.21
N HIS A 828 17.41 -8.14 32.95
CA HIS A 828 18.32 -8.95 33.72
C HIS A 828 19.71 -9.10 33.10
N LEU A 829 19.94 -8.42 31.94
CA LEU A 829 21.19 -8.48 31.19
C LEU A 829 21.92 -7.15 31.24
N GLU A 830 23.23 -7.21 31.56
CA GLU A 830 24.14 -6.07 31.47
C GLU A 830 24.82 -6.06 30.09
N VAL A 831 24.69 -4.96 29.37
CA VAL A 831 25.38 -4.75 28.08
C VAL A 831 26.78 -4.23 28.38
N ARG A 832 27.79 -5.04 28.12
CA ARG A 832 29.20 -4.75 28.39
C ARG A 832 29.95 -4.21 27.17
N HIS A 833 29.54 -4.67 25.99
CA HIS A 833 30.12 -4.28 24.70
C HIS A 833 29.05 -3.61 23.84
N ARG A 834 28.93 -2.30 24.02
CA ARG A 834 27.94 -1.53 23.27
C ARG A 834 28.45 -1.28 21.85
N LEU A 835 27.56 -1.42 20.88
CA LEU A 835 27.80 -1.14 19.46
C LEU A 835 27.55 0.35 19.15
N GLY A 836 28.20 0.92 18.15
CA GLY A 836 27.88 2.27 17.67
C GLY A 836 26.56 2.28 16.90
N THR A 837 26.53 1.65 15.73
CA THR A 837 25.32 1.64 14.87
C THR A 837 24.91 0.23 14.48
N VAL A 838 23.61 -0.09 14.66
CA VAL A 838 23.00 -1.38 14.27
C VAL A 838 21.88 -1.19 13.26
N VAL A 839 21.94 -1.96 12.18
CA VAL A 839 20.80 -2.08 11.23
C VAL A 839 19.89 -3.21 11.67
N VAL A 840 18.59 -2.92 11.79
CA VAL A 840 17.56 -3.90 12.14
C VAL A 840 16.65 -4.15 10.96
N HIS A 841 16.42 -5.43 10.64
CA HIS A 841 15.40 -5.84 9.69
C HIS A 841 14.27 -6.61 10.38
N PRO A 842 13.17 -5.96 10.76
CA PRO A 842 11.95 -6.63 11.18
C PRO A 842 11.42 -7.48 10.01
N ASN A 843 11.29 -8.77 10.20
CA ASN A 843 10.75 -9.63 9.15
C ASN A 843 9.21 -9.67 9.19
N CYS A 844 8.59 -10.11 8.09
CA CYS A 844 7.12 -10.15 7.94
C CYS A 844 6.42 -10.92 9.07
N SER A 845 6.93 -12.08 9.46
CA SER A 845 6.33 -12.88 10.54
C SER A 845 6.42 -12.21 11.91
N GLY A 846 7.55 -11.56 12.21
CA GLY A 846 7.70 -10.75 13.43
C GLY A 846 6.74 -9.55 13.46
N THR A 847 6.51 -8.93 12.29
CA THR A 847 5.52 -7.85 12.16
C THR A 847 4.09 -8.37 12.40
N HIS A 848 3.73 -9.53 11.85
CA HIS A 848 2.43 -10.17 12.11
C HIS A 848 2.20 -10.51 13.60
N LEU A 849 3.27 -10.83 14.31
CA LEU A 849 3.24 -11.10 15.75
C LEU A 849 3.32 -9.83 16.63
N GLY A 850 3.36 -8.63 16.04
CA GLY A 850 3.48 -7.37 16.77
C GLY A 850 4.85 -7.13 17.43
N LEU A 851 5.92 -7.79 16.94
CA LEU A 851 7.22 -7.82 17.60
C LEU A 851 8.24 -6.79 17.10
N SER A 852 7.87 -5.97 16.11
CA SER A 852 8.82 -5.02 15.50
C SER A 852 9.33 -3.97 16.48
N SER A 853 8.47 -3.43 17.35
CA SER A 853 8.85 -2.48 18.40
C SER A 853 9.75 -3.11 19.47
N LYS A 854 9.46 -4.36 19.87
CA LYS A 854 10.29 -5.11 20.82
C LYS A 854 11.69 -5.38 20.26
N LEU A 855 11.78 -5.75 18.98
CA LEU A 855 13.08 -5.95 18.32
C LEU A 855 13.89 -4.64 18.25
N ALA A 856 13.22 -3.52 17.95
CA ALA A 856 13.85 -2.21 17.95
C ALA A 856 14.32 -1.80 19.37
N ALA A 857 13.54 -2.09 20.41
CA ALA A 857 13.88 -1.82 21.79
C ALA A 857 15.11 -2.66 22.24
N ILE A 858 15.18 -3.95 21.86
CA ILE A 858 16.37 -4.78 22.10
C ILE A 858 17.59 -4.15 21.42
N ALA A 859 17.48 -3.76 20.16
CA ALA A 859 18.58 -3.14 19.43
C ALA A 859 19.05 -1.81 20.07
N ALA A 860 18.13 -0.99 20.57
CA ALA A 860 18.43 0.27 21.25
C ALA A 860 19.18 0.06 22.60
N ARG A 861 19.03 -1.11 23.24
CA ARG A 861 19.85 -1.48 24.39
C ARG A 861 21.27 -1.87 23.99
N LEU A 862 21.45 -2.39 22.77
CA LEU A 862 22.74 -2.90 22.28
C LEU A 862 23.58 -1.81 21.59
N ALA A 863 22.97 -0.79 21.03
CA ALA A 863 23.64 0.20 20.19
C ALA A 863 23.31 1.64 20.58
N ASP A 864 24.20 2.56 20.17
CA ASP A 864 23.97 4.01 20.34
C ASP A 864 22.99 4.52 19.30
N GLU A 865 23.04 3.94 18.10
CA GLU A 865 22.14 4.29 16.98
C GLU A 865 21.53 3.03 16.36
N VAL A 866 20.21 3.07 16.16
CA VAL A 866 19.45 1.99 15.50
C VAL A 866 18.89 2.48 14.17
N GLU A 867 19.29 1.85 13.09
CA GLU A 867 18.79 2.12 11.74
C GLU A 867 17.79 1.04 11.31
N ILE A 868 16.56 1.45 11.02
CA ILE A 868 15.55 0.60 10.36
C ILE A 868 15.29 1.23 8.99
N PRO A 869 15.73 0.61 7.88
CA PRO A 869 15.54 1.19 6.56
C PRO A 869 14.06 1.45 6.27
N ALA A 870 13.74 2.63 5.72
CA ALA A 870 12.37 3.01 5.42
C ALA A 870 11.68 2.08 4.39
N ALA A 871 12.49 1.40 3.56
CA ALA A 871 12.04 0.41 2.58
C ALA A 871 11.89 -1.01 3.16
N THR A 872 12.03 -1.20 4.47
CA THR A 872 11.91 -2.52 5.09
C THR A 872 10.55 -3.17 4.82
N GLY A 873 10.57 -4.47 4.54
CA GLY A 873 9.38 -5.28 4.25
C GLY A 873 9.76 -6.75 4.10
N CYS A 874 8.92 -7.55 3.42
CA CYS A 874 9.23 -8.95 3.16
C CYS A 874 10.53 -9.11 2.36
N CYS A 875 11.43 -9.98 2.82
CA CYS A 875 12.71 -10.25 2.16
C CYS A 875 12.59 -11.05 0.84
N GLY A 876 11.41 -11.58 0.52
CA GLY A 876 11.18 -12.37 -0.70
C GLY A 876 11.72 -13.81 -0.68
N MET A 877 12.40 -14.26 0.40
CA MET A 877 12.94 -15.61 0.47
C MET A 877 11.87 -16.68 0.66
N ALA A 878 10.90 -16.44 1.56
CA ALA A 878 9.76 -17.35 1.80
C ALA A 878 10.15 -18.84 1.87
N GLY A 879 11.03 -19.19 2.79
CA GLY A 879 11.65 -20.52 2.89
C GLY A 879 12.66 -20.77 1.77
N ASP A 880 12.32 -21.64 0.83
CA ASP A 880 13.16 -21.98 -0.33
C ASP A 880 12.76 -21.24 -1.62
N ARG A 881 11.70 -20.42 -1.56
CA ARG A 881 11.14 -19.75 -2.75
C ARG A 881 12.15 -18.82 -3.43
N GLY A 882 12.89 -18.02 -2.65
CA GLY A 882 13.91 -17.13 -3.16
C GLY A 882 15.13 -17.86 -3.78
N TRP A 883 15.36 -19.12 -3.46
CA TRP A 883 16.37 -19.92 -4.17
C TRP A 883 15.86 -20.45 -5.50
N LEU A 884 14.55 -20.79 -5.59
CA LEU A 884 13.90 -21.18 -6.83
C LEU A 884 13.67 -19.99 -7.77
N HIS A 885 13.38 -18.83 -7.19
CA HIS A 885 13.05 -17.57 -7.85
C HIS A 885 13.91 -16.43 -7.30
N PRO A 886 15.21 -16.35 -7.61
CA PRO A 886 16.16 -15.37 -7.04
C PRO A 886 15.80 -13.91 -7.40
N GLU A 887 14.99 -13.72 -8.43
CA GLU A 887 14.42 -12.43 -8.81
C GLU A 887 13.52 -11.83 -7.71
N LEU A 888 12.89 -12.66 -6.86
CA LEU A 888 12.03 -12.18 -5.77
C LEU A 888 12.82 -11.43 -4.69
N PRO A 889 13.85 -12.04 -4.01
CA PRO A 889 14.64 -11.30 -3.02
C PRO A 889 15.41 -10.13 -3.64
N ALA A 890 15.95 -10.28 -4.87
CA ALA A 890 16.64 -9.21 -5.57
C ALA A 890 15.73 -7.98 -5.78
N SER A 891 14.47 -8.21 -6.12
CA SER A 891 13.48 -7.13 -6.28
C SER A 891 13.00 -6.57 -4.94
N ALA A 892 12.63 -7.45 -4.00
CA ALA A 892 12.07 -7.06 -2.71
C ALA A 892 13.02 -6.17 -1.89
N LEU A 893 14.32 -6.47 -1.90
CA LEU A 893 15.34 -5.80 -1.10
C LEU A 893 16.12 -4.71 -1.85
N ARG A 894 15.79 -4.42 -3.11
CA ARG A 894 16.50 -3.42 -3.93
C ARG A 894 16.61 -2.06 -3.26
N ASN A 895 15.52 -1.57 -2.69
CA ASN A 895 15.49 -0.26 -2.07
C ASN A 895 16.20 -0.26 -0.70
N VAL A 896 16.08 -1.34 0.08
CA VAL A 896 16.87 -1.52 1.31
C VAL A 896 18.36 -1.47 1.00
N ALA A 897 18.81 -2.18 -0.04
CA ALA A 897 20.21 -2.14 -0.46
C ALA A 897 20.68 -0.71 -0.83
N ARG A 898 19.84 0.06 -1.54
CA ARG A 898 20.15 1.46 -1.89
C ARG A 898 20.22 2.38 -0.67
N GLU A 899 19.35 2.22 0.31
CA GLU A 899 19.37 3.02 1.54
C GLU A 899 20.61 2.76 2.39
N LEU A 900 21.15 1.54 2.34
CA LEU A 900 22.34 1.13 3.10
C LEU A 900 23.65 1.32 2.32
N ASP A 901 23.59 1.67 1.03
CA ASP A 901 24.76 1.79 0.18
C ASP A 901 25.71 2.92 0.66
N GLY A 902 27.02 2.66 0.62
CA GLY A 902 28.04 3.61 1.04
C GLY A 902 28.13 3.89 2.56
N ARG A 903 27.28 3.27 3.39
CA ARG A 903 27.28 3.45 4.85
C ARG A 903 27.98 2.27 5.54
N SER A 904 28.57 2.48 6.73
CA SER A 904 29.14 1.42 7.57
C SER A 904 28.31 1.23 8.83
N PHE A 905 28.25 0.00 9.32
CA PHE A 905 27.48 -0.40 10.49
C PHE A 905 28.26 -1.49 11.26
N ASP A 906 28.17 -1.49 12.58
CA ASP A 906 28.85 -2.47 13.41
C ASP A 906 28.16 -3.85 13.33
N ALA A 907 26.84 -3.87 13.26
CA ALA A 907 26.07 -5.09 13.04
C ALA A 907 24.82 -4.86 12.19
N CYS A 908 24.39 -5.93 11.49
CA CYS A 908 23.09 -5.98 10.83
C CYS A 908 22.35 -7.21 11.35
N VAL A 909 21.13 -7.02 11.88
CA VAL A 909 20.40 -8.08 12.59
C VAL A 909 18.99 -8.31 12.05
N SER A 910 18.53 -9.56 12.17
CA SER A 910 17.16 -9.99 11.94
C SER A 910 16.81 -11.12 12.91
N SER A 911 15.64 -11.76 12.74
CA SER A 911 15.17 -12.86 13.60
C SER A 911 14.77 -14.11 12.81
N ASN A 912 15.26 -14.25 11.56
CA ASN A 912 14.95 -15.39 10.73
C ASN A 912 16.08 -15.69 9.74
N ARG A 913 16.70 -16.86 9.83
CA ARG A 913 17.88 -17.24 9.04
C ARG A 913 17.69 -17.12 7.54
N THR A 914 16.51 -17.44 7.01
CA THR A 914 16.24 -17.29 5.56
C THR A 914 16.18 -15.82 5.13
N CYS A 915 15.69 -14.92 5.99
CA CYS A 915 15.72 -13.48 5.72
C CYS A 915 17.15 -12.94 5.75
N GLU A 916 17.96 -13.36 6.74
CA GLU A 916 19.38 -13.00 6.84
C GLU A 916 20.14 -13.35 5.55
N LEU A 917 19.94 -14.58 5.04
CA LEU A 917 20.57 -15.04 3.79
C LEU A 917 20.15 -14.21 2.56
N ALA A 918 18.89 -13.81 2.48
CA ALA A 918 18.40 -12.94 1.40
C ALA A 918 19.04 -11.55 1.48
N LEU A 919 19.08 -10.97 2.69
CA LEU A 919 19.68 -9.67 2.96
C LEU A 919 21.18 -9.69 2.65
N GLU A 920 21.91 -10.72 3.10
CA GLU A 920 23.34 -10.90 2.76
C GLU A 920 23.56 -10.92 1.25
N GLN A 921 22.73 -11.68 0.51
CA GLN A 921 22.87 -11.84 -0.94
C GLN A 921 22.65 -10.53 -1.69
N VAL A 922 21.67 -9.71 -1.24
CA VAL A 922 21.25 -8.51 -2.00
C VAL A 922 22.00 -7.25 -1.55
N THR A 923 22.26 -7.10 -0.24
CA THR A 923 22.95 -5.91 0.29
C THR A 923 24.47 -6.04 0.29
N GLY A 924 25.00 -7.27 0.14
CA GLY A 924 26.43 -7.56 0.29
C GLY A 924 26.95 -7.43 1.73
N ARG A 925 26.06 -7.26 2.72
CA ARG A 925 26.37 -7.10 4.13
C ARG A 925 26.05 -8.36 4.88
N ARG A 926 26.84 -8.67 5.90
CA ARG A 926 26.57 -9.82 6.77
C ARG A 926 25.38 -9.49 7.68
N TYR A 927 24.40 -10.39 7.70
CA TYR A 927 23.27 -10.35 8.63
C TYR A 927 23.31 -11.54 9.56
N SER A 928 23.03 -11.33 10.85
CA SER A 928 22.95 -12.38 11.87
C SER A 928 21.66 -12.27 12.67
N SER A 929 21.36 -13.31 13.46
CA SER A 929 20.27 -13.22 14.43
C SER A 929 20.61 -12.18 15.51
N PHE A 930 19.62 -11.39 15.90
CA PHE A 930 19.74 -10.42 16.99
C PHE A 930 20.18 -11.08 18.31
N VAL A 931 19.84 -12.36 18.52
CA VAL A 931 20.23 -13.12 19.71
C VAL A 931 21.75 -13.32 19.76
N ILE A 932 22.42 -13.46 18.62
CA ILE A 932 23.89 -13.57 18.55
C ILE A 932 24.52 -12.22 18.95
N ALA A 933 24.04 -11.12 18.39
CA ALA A 933 24.52 -9.79 18.74
C ALA A 933 24.30 -9.49 20.25
N LEU A 934 23.16 -9.90 20.80
CA LEU A 934 22.87 -9.77 22.24
C LEU A 934 23.84 -10.62 23.09
N GLU A 935 24.12 -11.84 22.68
CA GLU A 935 25.05 -12.73 23.40
C GLU A 935 26.46 -12.13 23.42
N GLU A 936 26.90 -11.63 22.27
CA GLU A 936 28.23 -10.99 22.15
C GLU A 936 28.33 -9.69 22.94
N ALA A 937 27.29 -8.86 22.94
CA ALA A 937 27.23 -7.61 23.69
C ALA A 937 27.17 -7.79 25.21
N THR A 938 26.66 -8.93 25.67
CA THR A 938 26.49 -9.23 27.12
C THR A 938 27.48 -10.24 27.66
N ARG A 939 28.39 -10.78 26.84
CA ARG A 939 29.44 -11.74 27.24
C ARG A 939 30.46 -11.04 28.12
N ASP A 940 31.09 -11.82 29.11
CA ASP A 940 32.21 -11.39 29.94
C ASP A 940 33.47 -11.12 29.11
#